data_0ac3e42e05f086dfb190794513c5aab4
#
_entry.id   0ac3e42e05f086dfb190794513c5aab4
#
_cell.length_a   1.000
_cell.length_b   1.000
_cell.length_c   1.000
_cell.angle_alpha   90.00
_cell.angle_beta   90.00
_cell.angle_gamma   90.00
#
_symmetry.space_group_name_H-M   'P 1'
#
loop_
_entity.id
_entity.type
_entity.pdbx_description
1 polymer ?
#
loop_
_entity_poly.entity_id
_entity_poly.type
_entity_poly.pdbx_seq_one_letter_code
_entity_poly.pdbx_strand_id
1 'polypeptide(L)'
;MSERKTFFADILLPVPIHQVFTYRIPFELNDQLQFGVRVIVPFGRSKLLTGIVTEIHERVPEAYQAKFIEHVLDEFPIVTAKQFQFWKWISSYYMAPLGDVMNASLPANFKLSSESKVVLHPDFENDQQLDEREQIIVDSLHTNDQMDLKELSAVLGIKTIQPVIKKMIEKRIILSIEALNERFTPKSIVCYTLTDTFADNELLTSFISGLESKASSRKQLEALLTVLSDGKYQGNSMQPVARKELVEKGVSLSALQTLERNGILETQRIEVSRLNAANFELKEKKSLTPAQQKALEEVRECQKTHIVTLLHGVTGSGKTELYVELIEEQLTQGKQVLFLIPEIALTTQLIERLSAYFGEQIGVYHSKFNQNERVEIWNTVLANDPNKFRLIIGARSSVFLPYQELGLIIVDEEHENTFKQMDPSPRYNARDAAIVLGHLHKAKVLLGTATPSIESYTNALDGKYGLVELSERYLGLQMPEIFCANIRTEKKNKSMHSHFSSQLMDGINEALNAGEQVILFQNRRGYTPMWSCEVCAWTPRCKNCDVSMTYHKHTNSLKCHYCGHISAPVGSCGACGSNRLKMVGFGTEKIEDELSLFLPNTVIKRLDLDSTRSKNAYETIIHDFENRQIHILVGTQMITKGLDFDNVGLVGILDADMLLNRPDYRAFERAFQLMVQVAGRAGRKNKKGKVIIQTSNPDQWVLGRVMEHDFKGFYETEIQERKLFFYPPYYKMIHLTLRNTDERKLNAAAQNLTDKLRLVFKERVVGPEFPLIKRIQNFFIKEIKIKIEKDASDRKVKEKIQEMIDLFYAEADNKSSRLSIDVDPY
;
A
#
# COMPACT_ATOMS: atom_id res chain seq x y z
N MET A 1 -45.69 -9.72 34.37
CA MET A 1 -45.04 -9.05 33.24
C MET A 1 -43.63 -8.77 33.68
N SER A 2 -42.63 -9.47 33.15
CA SER A 2 -41.24 -9.15 33.41
C SER A 2 -40.97 -7.73 32.89
N GLU A 3 -40.44 -6.85 33.72
CA GLU A 3 -40.02 -5.51 33.28
C GLU A 3 -39.07 -5.69 32.07
N ARG A 4 -39.54 -5.18 30.91
CA ARG A 4 -38.73 -5.18 29.67
C ARG A 4 -37.59 -4.18 29.83
N LYS A 5 -36.36 -4.73 30.05
CA LYS A 5 -35.15 -3.88 30.13
C LYS A 5 -34.86 -3.22 28.81
N THR A 6 -34.56 -1.93 28.85
CA THR A 6 -34.11 -1.14 27.70
C THR A 6 -32.61 -1.12 27.66
N PHE A 7 -32.02 -1.55 26.54
CA PHE A 7 -30.58 -1.53 26.31
C PHE A 7 -30.18 -0.42 25.32
N PHE A 8 -28.97 0.04 25.48
CA PHE A 8 -28.31 1.02 24.63
C PHE A 8 -27.00 0.41 24.09
N ALA A 9 -26.56 0.89 22.94
CA ALA A 9 -25.29 0.51 22.35
C ALA A 9 -24.50 1.76 21.96
N ASP A 10 -23.23 1.76 22.33
CA ASP A 10 -22.26 2.72 21.81
C ASP A 10 -21.79 2.27 20.43
N ILE A 11 -21.95 3.13 19.45
CA ILE A 11 -21.67 2.85 18.05
C ILE A 11 -20.53 3.77 17.56
N LEU A 12 -19.48 3.16 17.03
CA LEU A 12 -18.43 3.86 16.32
C LEU A 12 -18.85 4.10 14.87
N LEU A 13 -18.86 5.38 14.46
CA LEU A 13 -19.22 5.80 13.10
C LEU A 13 -17.98 6.23 12.29
N PRO A 14 -17.99 6.07 10.96
CA PRO A 14 -16.89 6.48 10.08
C PRO A 14 -16.90 8.00 9.83
N VAL A 15 -16.90 8.79 10.88
CA VAL A 15 -16.90 10.26 10.85
C VAL A 15 -15.69 10.80 11.62
N PRO A 16 -15.13 11.97 11.23
CA PRO A 16 -13.90 12.50 11.83
C PRO A 16 -14.16 13.11 13.22
N ILE A 17 -14.69 12.31 14.14
CA ILE A 17 -15.05 12.70 15.51
C ILE A 17 -14.44 11.69 16.49
N HIS A 18 -13.97 12.18 17.66
CA HIS A 18 -13.29 11.36 18.66
C HIS A 18 -14.23 10.49 19.50
N GLN A 19 -15.52 10.84 19.57
CA GLN A 19 -16.49 10.16 20.43
C GLN A 19 -17.28 9.08 19.68
N VAL A 20 -17.77 8.11 20.43
CA VAL A 20 -18.80 7.16 20.00
C VAL A 20 -20.19 7.75 20.24
N PHE A 21 -21.21 7.19 19.60
CA PHE A 21 -22.58 7.68 19.72
C PHE A 21 -23.46 6.58 20.31
N THR A 22 -24.23 6.92 21.36
CA THR A 22 -25.13 5.98 22.02
C THR A 22 -26.48 5.94 21.29
N TYR A 23 -26.91 4.74 20.91
CA TYR A 23 -28.21 4.46 20.29
C TYR A 23 -29.03 3.52 21.16
N ARG A 24 -30.36 3.63 21.06
CA ARG A 24 -31.28 2.71 21.75
C ARG A 24 -31.46 1.45 20.92
N ILE A 25 -31.46 0.28 21.58
CA ILE A 25 -31.66 -1.00 20.94
C ILE A 25 -33.16 -1.32 20.89
N PRO A 26 -33.76 -1.59 19.70
CA PRO A 26 -35.09 -2.15 19.61
C PRO A 26 -35.18 -3.51 20.30
N PHE A 27 -36.31 -3.85 20.93
CA PHE A 27 -36.46 -5.12 21.66
C PHE A 27 -36.22 -6.35 20.80
N GLU A 28 -36.60 -6.28 19.52
CA GLU A 28 -36.44 -7.35 18.54
C GLU A 28 -34.98 -7.65 18.20
N LEU A 29 -34.07 -6.68 18.47
CA LEU A 29 -32.64 -6.77 18.17
C LEU A 29 -31.78 -7.09 19.41
N ASN A 30 -32.36 -7.17 20.62
CA ASN A 30 -31.60 -7.37 21.86
C ASN A 30 -30.70 -8.62 21.80
N ASP A 31 -31.20 -9.74 21.24
CA ASP A 31 -30.48 -11.01 21.19
C ASP A 31 -29.54 -11.12 19.99
N GLN A 32 -29.59 -10.17 19.03
CA GLN A 32 -28.77 -10.16 17.81
C GLN A 32 -27.57 -9.24 17.94
N LEU A 33 -27.63 -8.27 18.87
CA LEU A 33 -26.50 -7.33 19.04
C LEU A 33 -25.38 -7.93 19.87
N GLN A 34 -24.18 -7.80 19.37
CA GLN A 34 -22.95 -8.12 20.08
C GLN A 34 -21.82 -7.17 19.68
N PHE A 35 -20.78 -7.11 20.49
CA PHE A 35 -19.58 -6.33 20.18
C PHE A 35 -19.03 -6.68 18.78
N GLY A 36 -18.67 -5.68 17.98
CA GLY A 36 -17.97 -5.89 16.70
C GLY A 36 -18.87 -6.14 15.49
N VAL A 37 -20.21 -6.23 15.65
CA VAL A 37 -21.14 -6.32 14.51
C VAL A 37 -21.40 -4.95 13.91
N ARG A 38 -21.73 -4.92 12.61
CA ARG A 38 -22.17 -3.70 11.93
C ARG A 38 -23.66 -3.46 12.12
N VAL A 39 -23.98 -2.20 12.34
CA VAL A 39 -25.37 -1.74 12.46
C VAL A 39 -25.62 -0.52 11.56
N ILE A 40 -26.86 -0.35 11.14
CA ILE A 40 -27.31 0.84 10.43
C ILE A 40 -27.98 1.76 11.45
N VAL A 41 -27.51 3.00 11.49
CA VAL A 41 -28.02 4.00 12.42
C VAL A 41 -28.30 5.35 11.73
N PRO A 42 -29.32 6.11 12.18
CA PRO A 42 -29.57 7.44 11.67
C PRO A 42 -28.61 8.46 12.27
N PHE A 43 -27.93 9.22 11.41
CA PHE A 43 -26.98 10.26 11.81
C PHE A 43 -27.38 11.61 11.22
N GLY A 44 -27.40 12.67 12.06
CA GLY A 44 -27.92 13.98 11.66
C GLY A 44 -29.41 13.94 11.35
N ARG A 45 -29.87 14.71 10.32
CA ARG A 45 -31.28 14.84 9.99
C ARG A 45 -31.83 13.73 9.07
N SER A 46 -31.02 13.25 8.13
CA SER A 46 -31.52 12.36 7.06
C SER A 46 -30.53 11.30 6.56
N LYS A 47 -29.33 11.18 7.18
CA LYS A 47 -28.32 10.22 6.76
C LYS A 47 -28.46 8.91 7.52
N LEU A 48 -28.26 7.79 6.83
CA LEU A 48 -28.03 6.49 7.43
C LEU A 48 -26.58 6.13 7.25
N LEU A 49 -25.92 5.73 8.33
CA LEU A 49 -24.51 5.31 8.33
C LEU A 49 -24.39 3.89 8.86
N THR A 50 -23.42 3.17 8.33
CA THR A 50 -23.00 1.91 8.92
C THR A 50 -21.96 2.19 10.01
N GLY A 51 -22.22 1.68 11.22
CA GLY A 51 -21.33 1.78 12.37
C GLY A 51 -20.99 0.42 12.97
N ILE A 52 -20.04 0.39 13.89
CA ILE A 52 -19.61 -0.81 14.63
C ILE A 52 -20.08 -0.69 16.09
N VAL A 53 -20.71 -1.74 16.61
CA VAL A 53 -21.08 -1.83 18.03
C VAL A 53 -19.79 -1.98 18.86
N THR A 54 -19.58 -1.08 19.82
CA THR A 54 -18.38 -1.07 20.67
C THR A 54 -18.66 -1.41 22.12
N GLU A 55 -19.86 -1.17 22.62
CA GLU A 55 -20.32 -1.52 23.97
C GLU A 55 -21.84 -1.62 23.99
N ILE A 56 -22.40 -2.55 24.80
CA ILE A 56 -23.82 -2.64 25.08
C ILE A 56 -24.02 -2.41 26.57
N HIS A 57 -24.96 -1.55 26.96
CA HIS A 57 -25.15 -1.13 28.35
C HIS A 57 -26.60 -0.65 28.62
N GLU A 58 -26.90 -0.37 29.90
CA GLU A 58 -28.21 0.13 30.35
C GLU A 58 -28.19 1.67 30.60
N ARG A 59 -27.07 2.35 30.39
CA ARG A 59 -26.90 3.79 30.67
C ARG A 59 -27.63 4.65 29.64
N VAL A 60 -28.53 5.53 30.08
CA VAL A 60 -29.23 6.50 29.24
C VAL A 60 -28.30 7.67 28.96
N PRO A 61 -28.14 8.16 27.72
CA PRO A 61 -27.33 9.36 27.46
C PRO A 61 -28.06 10.62 28.02
N GLU A 62 -27.35 11.44 28.79
CA GLU A 62 -27.89 12.63 29.42
C GLU A 62 -28.00 13.84 28.44
N ALA A 63 -27.10 13.92 27.46
CA ALA A 63 -26.95 15.07 26.59
C ALA A 63 -27.93 15.12 25.40
N TYR A 64 -28.56 13.98 25.05
CA TYR A 64 -29.47 13.89 23.89
C TYR A 64 -30.39 12.68 24.01
N GLN A 65 -31.51 12.72 23.29
CA GLN A 65 -32.41 11.57 23.16
C GLN A 65 -31.80 10.55 22.17
N ALA A 66 -31.49 9.36 22.64
CA ALA A 66 -30.95 8.28 21.81
C ALA A 66 -31.96 7.85 20.73
N LYS A 67 -31.54 7.89 19.48
CA LYS A 67 -32.27 7.32 18.35
C LYS A 67 -32.16 5.81 18.37
N PHE A 68 -33.03 5.11 17.65
CA PHE A 68 -33.00 3.66 17.54
C PHE A 68 -32.00 3.20 16.49
N ILE A 69 -31.41 2.03 16.71
CA ILE A 69 -30.73 1.25 15.67
C ILE A 69 -31.78 0.80 14.67
N GLU A 70 -31.51 0.94 13.37
CA GLU A 70 -32.46 0.60 12.32
C GLU A 70 -32.33 -0.88 11.91
N HIS A 71 -31.08 -1.41 11.84
CA HIS A 71 -30.83 -2.77 11.39
C HIS A 71 -29.47 -3.29 11.84
N VAL A 72 -29.37 -4.62 12.01
CA VAL A 72 -28.10 -5.35 12.23
C VAL A 72 -27.70 -6.00 10.91
N LEU A 73 -26.44 -5.80 10.46
CA LEU A 73 -25.96 -6.27 9.18
C LEU A 73 -25.27 -7.64 9.24
N ASP A 74 -24.75 -8.03 10.40
CA ASP A 74 -23.91 -9.21 10.56
C ASP A 74 -24.46 -10.12 11.64
N GLU A 75 -24.40 -11.44 11.40
CA GLU A 75 -24.71 -12.48 12.40
C GLU A 75 -23.55 -12.67 13.39
N PHE A 76 -22.32 -12.42 12.95
CA PHE A 76 -21.09 -12.56 13.73
C PHE A 76 -20.26 -11.28 13.68
N PRO A 77 -19.45 -11.01 14.74
CA PRO A 77 -18.57 -9.85 14.76
C PRO A 77 -17.59 -9.85 13.59
N ILE A 78 -17.45 -8.72 12.92
CA ILE A 78 -16.43 -8.48 11.87
C ILE A 78 -15.17 -7.80 12.42
N VAL A 79 -15.25 -7.29 13.65
CA VAL A 79 -14.15 -6.62 14.37
C VAL A 79 -13.93 -7.30 15.70
N THR A 80 -12.68 -7.66 16.02
CA THR A 80 -12.32 -8.31 17.27
C THR A 80 -12.02 -7.31 18.38
N ALA A 81 -12.07 -7.73 19.64
CA ALA A 81 -11.73 -6.90 20.79
C ALA A 81 -10.25 -6.44 20.74
N LYS A 82 -9.32 -7.32 20.33
CA LYS A 82 -7.89 -6.95 20.15
C LYS A 82 -7.71 -5.90 19.05
N GLN A 83 -8.42 -6.05 17.94
CA GLN A 83 -8.40 -5.10 16.84
C GLN A 83 -8.93 -3.73 17.28
N PHE A 84 -10.00 -3.68 18.05
CA PHE A 84 -10.55 -2.44 18.58
C PHE A 84 -9.61 -1.77 19.61
N GLN A 85 -8.91 -2.56 20.45
CA GLN A 85 -7.84 -2.04 21.31
C GLN A 85 -6.70 -1.42 20.48
N PHE A 86 -6.33 -2.05 19.38
CA PHE A 86 -5.34 -1.53 18.45
C PHE A 86 -5.81 -0.21 17.80
N TRP A 87 -7.07 -0.11 17.39
CA TRP A 87 -7.63 1.14 16.85
C TRP A 87 -7.63 2.27 17.88
N LYS A 88 -7.98 1.97 19.14
CA LYS A 88 -7.89 2.96 20.24
C LYS A 88 -6.47 3.44 20.46
N TRP A 89 -5.49 2.54 20.36
CA TRP A 89 -4.10 2.93 20.47
C TRP A 89 -3.68 3.85 19.32
N ILE A 90 -3.99 3.51 18.06
CA ILE A 90 -3.69 4.37 16.89
C ILE A 90 -4.35 5.75 17.05
N SER A 91 -5.62 5.80 17.44
CA SER A 91 -6.34 7.06 17.68
C SER A 91 -5.63 7.92 18.72
N SER A 92 -5.30 7.34 19.87
CA SER A 92 -4.64 8.03 20.97
C SER A 92 -3.20 8.42 20.63
N TYR A 93 -2.43 7.51 20.04
CA TYR A 93 -1.01 7.76 19.74
C TYR A 93 -0.83 8.82 18.66
N TYR A 94 -1.57 8.73 17.56
CA TYR A 94 -1.46 9.66 16.43
C TYR A 94 -2.42 10.84 16.51
N MET A 95 -3.11 11.04 17.63
CA MET A 95 -4.08 12.12 17.86
C MET A 95 -5.10 12.22 16.72
N ALA A 96 -5.60 11.08 16.26
CA ALA A 96 -6.54 10.97 15.17
C ALA A 96 -7.93 10.57 15.68
N PRO A 97 -9.03 11.09 15.08
CA PRO A 97 -10.37 10.62 15.40
C PRO A 97 -10.52 9.11 15.23
N LEU A 98 -11.19 8.46 16.17
CA LEU A 98 -11.39 7.00 16.12
C LEU A 98 -12.20 6.57 14.86
N GLY A 99 -13.13 7.43 14.42
CA GLY A 99 -13.85 7.24 13.16
C GLY A 99 -12.95 7.25 11.92
N ASP A 100 -11.86 8.06 11.92
CA ASP A 100 -10.86 8.05 10.85
C ASP A 100 -10.06 6.75 10.85
N VAL A 101 -9.75 6.21 12.05
CA VAL A 101 -9.08 4.91 12.19
C VAL A 101 -9.96 3.79 11.64
N MET A 102 -11.25 3.78 11.98
CA MET A 102 -12.24 2.87 11.39
C MET A 102 -12.27 2.97 9.87
N ASN A 103 -12.25 4.20 9.33
CA ASN A 103 -12.24 4.45 7.89
C ASN A 103 -11.00 3.89 7.18
N ALA A 104 -9.83 4.03 7.80
CA ALA A 104 -8.57 3.49 7.27
C ALA A 104 -8.50 1.97 7.36
N SER A 105 -9.15 1.38 8.36
CA SER A 105 -9.07 -0.05 8.69
C SER A 105 -10.01 -0.90 7.84
N LEU A 106 -11.28 -0.49 7.73
CA LEU A 106 -12.31 -1.31 7.10
C LEU A 106 -12.34 -1.15 5.58
N PRO A 107 -12.54 -2.23 4.82
CA PRO A 107 -12.90 -2.15 3.41
C PRO A 107 -14.11 -1.25 3.16
N ALA A 108 -14.16 -0.58 2.00
CA ALA A 108 -15.24 0.35 1.68
C ALA A 108 -16.63 -0.32 1.71
N ASN A 109 -16.73 -1.55 1.22
CA ASN A 109 -17.99 -2.32 1.22
C ASN A 109 -18.55 -2.61 2.64
N PHE A 110 -17.74 -2.47 3.68
CA PHE A 110 -18.20 -2.59 5.07
C PHE A 110 -18.77 -1.28 5.63
N LYS A 111 -18.63 -0.16 4.93
CA LYS A 111 -18.96 1.20 5.41
C LYS A 111 -20.01 1.91 4.53
N LEU A 112 -20.90 1.18 3.89
CA LEU A 112 -21.91 1.75 3.02
C LEU A 112 -22.81 2.75 3.79
N SER A 113 -23.06 3.89 3.18
CA SER A 113 -23.96 4.93 3.68
C SER A 113 -25.12 5.15 2.69
N SER A 114 -26.13 5.89 3.08
CA SER A 114 -27.22 6.27 2.19
C SER A 114 -26.81 7.17 1.01
N GLU A 115 -25.61 7.75 1.06
CA GLU A 115 -25.01 8.57 -0.01
C GLU A 115 -24.01 7.77 -0.87
N SER A 116 -23.78 6.49 -0.56
CA SER A 116 -22.93 5.63 -1.40
C SER A 116 -23.61 5.37 -2.73
N LYS A 117 -22.87 5.52 -3.82
CA LYS A 117 -23.36 5.25 -5.18
C LYS A 117 -23.01 3.85 -5.60
N VAL A 118 -23.91 3.20 -6.32
CA VAL A 118 -23.73 1.86 -6.87
C VAL A 118 -23.99 1.85 -8.38
N VAL A 119 -23.40 0.86 -9.05
CA VAL A 119 -23.54 0.58 -10.47
C VAL A 119 -23.66 -0.92 -10.66
N LEU A 120 -24.14 -1.35 -11.82
CA LEU A 120 -24.12 -2.77 -12.19
C LEU A 120 -22.69 -3.29 -12.26
N HIS A 121 -22.50 -4.53 -11.85
CA HIS A 121 -21.20 -5.20 -11.97
C HIS A 121 -20.87 -5.39 -13.46
N PRO A 122 -19.65 -5.08 -13.94
CA PRO A 122 -19.29 -5.21 -15.36
C PRO A 122 -19.47 -6.62 -15.94
N ASP A 123 -19.33 -7.64 -15.10
CA ASP A 123 -19.49 -9.06 -15.49
C ASP A 123 -20.89 -9.60 -15.13
N PHE A 124 -21.85 -8.74 -14.78
CA PHE A 124 -23.22 -9.15 -14.49
C PHE A 124 -23.91 -9.58 -15.80
N GLU A 125 -24.28 -10.85 -15.89
CA GLU A 125 -25.14 -11.41 -16.96
C GLU A 125 -26.53 -11.68 -16.38
N ASN A 126 -27.58 -11.37 -17.11
CA ASN A 126 -28.99 -11.42 -16.64
C ASN A 126 -29.53 -12.86 -16.54
N ASP A 127 -28.68 -13.82 -16.23
CA ASP A 127 -28.99 -15.25 -16.08
C ASP A 127 -29.15 -15.71 -14.60
N GLN A 128 -28.94 -14.79 -13.64
CA GLN A 128 -29.09 -15.08 -12.23
C GLN A 128 -30.55 -14.98 -11.77
N GLN A 129 -30.99 -15.87 -10.87
CA GLN A 129 -32.28 -15.73 -10.20
C GLN A 129 -32.26 -14.54 -9.25
N LEU A 130 -32.94 -13.49 -9.64
CA LEU A 130 -33.11 -12.27 -8.83
C LEU A 130 -34.45 -12.33 -8.10
N ASP A 131 -34.48 -11.84 -6.86
CA ASP A 131 -35.75 -11.57 -6.19
C ASP A 131 -36.37 -10.27 -6.74
N GLU A 132 -37.64 -10.03 -6.43
CA GLU A 132 -38.38 -8.87 -6.96
C GLU A 132 -37.69 -7.53 -6.66
N ARG A 133 -37.06 -7.38 -5.50
CA ARG A 133 -36.35 -6.16 -5.10
C ARG A 133 -35.02 -6.02 -5.82
N GLU A 134 -34.31 -7.13 -5.98
CA GLU A 134 -33.05 -7.18 -6.75
C GLU A 134 -33.30 -6.82 -8.20
N GLN A 135 -34.39 -7.32 -8.79
CA GLN A 135 -34.76 -7.01 -10.17
C GLN A 135 -35.08 -5.53 -10.38
N ILE A 136 -35.86 -4.90 -9.48
CA ILE A 136 -36.17 -3.45 -9.55
C ILE A 136 -34.88 -2.61 -9.50
N ILE A 137 -33.90 -2.99 -8.68
CA ILE A 137 -32.61 -2.29 -8.59
C ILE A 137 -31.83 -2.45 -9.90
N VAL A 138 -31.76 -3.65 -10.46
CA VAL A 138 -31.08 -3.93 -11.74
C VAL A 138 -31.71 -3.11 -12.86
N ASP A 139 -33.05 -3.09 -12.98
CA ASP A 139 -33.77 -2.33 -14.00
C ASP A 139 -33.55 -0.81 -13.85
N SER A 140 -33.49 -0.33 -12.61
CA SER A 140 -33.19 1.08 -12.30
C SER A 140 -31.76 1.46 -12.70
N LEU A 141 -30.79 0.58 -12.48
CA LEU A 141 -29.38 0.78 -12.85
C LEU A 141 -29.13 0.59 -14.36
N HIS A 142 -29.96 -0.17 -15.07
CA HIS A 142 -29.95 -0.18 -16.54
C HIS A 142 -30.44 1.12 -17.15
N THR A 143 -31.35 1.80 -16.47
CA THR A 143 -31.90 3.10 -16.93
C THR A 143 -30.97 4.26 -16.58
N ASN A 144 -30.32 4.19 -15.42
CA ASN A 144 -29.39 5.20 -14.92
C ASN A 144 -28.05 4.50 -14.61
N ASP A 145 -26.99 4.84 -15.30
CA ASP A 145 -25.65 4.20 -15.18
C ASP A 145 -25.15 4.12 -13.73
N GLN A 146 -25.61 5.00 -12.85
CA GLN A 146 -25.26 5.03 -11.42
C GLN A 146 -26.39 5.64 -10.60
N MET A 147 -26.63 5.12 -9.38
CA MET A 147 -27.61 5.66 -8.45
C MET A 147 -27.05 5.62 -7.01
N ASP A 148 -27.45 6.60 -6.18
CA ASP A 148 -27.13 6.53 -4.76
C ASP A 148 -28.16 5.66 -3.99
N LEU A 149 -27.75 5.15 -2.82
CA LEU A 149 -28.60 4.25 -2.04
C LEU A 149 -29.89 4.92 -1.55
N LYS A 150 -29.92 6.25 -1.45
CA LYS A 150 -31.11 7.01 -1.10
C LYS A 150 -32.12 7.06 -2.26
N GLU A 151 -31.63 7.23 -3.50
CA GLU A 151 -32.45 7.15 -4.71
C GLU A 151 -33.05 5.76 -4.87
N LEU A 152 -32.26 4.69 -4.73
CA LEU A 152 -32.73 3.32 -4.79
C LEU A 152 -33.71 2.96 -3.65
N SER A 153 -33.49 3.52 -2.45
CA SER A 153 -34.40 3.39 -1.32
C SER A 153 -35.78 4.00 -1.63
N ALA A 154 -35.79 5.16 -2.30
CA ALA A 154 -37.03 5.81 -2.73
C ALA A 154 -37.76 4.98 -3.81
N VAL A 155 -37.06 4.41 -4.77
CA VAL A 155 -37.63 3.54 -5.82
C VAL A 155 -38.29 2.31 -5.21
N LEU A 156 -37.65 1.66 -4.24
CA LEU A 156 -38.18 0.47 -3.56
C LEU A 156 -39.23 0.80 -2.46
N GLY A 157 -39.37 2.06 -2.07
CA GLY A 157 -40.25 2.46 -0.98
C GLY A 157 -39.84 1.94 0.41
N ILE A 158 -38.57 1.58 0.61
CA ILE A 158 -38.02 1.04 1.85
C ILE A 158 -37.04 2.03 2.50
N LYS A 159 -37.07 2.14 3.83
CA LYS A 159 -36.20 3.07 4.58
C LYS A 159 -34.75 2.59 4.62
N THR A 160 -34.53 1.30 4.71
CA THR A 160 -33.23 0.67 4.89
C THR A 160 -32.96 -0.29 3.75
N ILE A 161 -32.13 0.15 2.79
CA ILE A 161 -31.80 -0.63 1.58
C ILE A 161 -30.48 -1.42 1.72
N GLN A 162 -29.61 -1.06 2.67
CA GLN A 162 -28.26 -1.59 2.82
C GLN A 162 -28.20 -3.13 2.91
N PRO A 163 -29.16 -3.85 3.55
CA PRO A 163 -29.15 -5.31 3.54
C PRO A 163 -29.33 -5.92 2.14
N VAL A 164 -30.20 -5.32 1.32
CA VAL A 164 -30.40 -5.75 -0.08
C VAL A 164 -29.14 -5.48 -0.88
N ILE A 165 -28.57 -4.28 -0.75
CA ILE A 165 -27.32 -3.89 -1.41
C ILE A 165 -26.14 -4.81 -1.00
N LYS A 166 -26.01 -5.14 0.30
CA LYS A 166 -25.02 -6.11 0.78
C LYS A 166 -25.15 -7.45 0.03
N LYS A 167 -26.36 -8.02 0.01
CA LYS A 167 -26.65 -9.30 -0.68
C LYS A 167 -26.36 -9.23 -2.18
N MET A 168 -26.70 -8.11 -2.86
CA MET A 168 -26.42 -7.93 -4.27
C MET A 168 -24.91 -7.74 -4.57
N ILE A 169 -24.16 -7.09 -3.68
CA ILE A 169 -22.70 -7.02 -3.78
C ILE A 169 -22.07 -8.41 -3.59
N GLU A 170 -22.55 -9.18 -2.60
CA GLU A 170 -22.12 -10.56 -2.35
C GLU A 170 -22.42 -11.48 -3.54
N LYS A 171 -23.59 -11.32 -4.17
CA LYS A 171 -23.98 -12.01 -5.42
C LYS A 171 -23.26 -11.44 -6.67
N ARG A 172 -22.49 -10.37 -6.57
CA ARG A 172 -21.83 -9.66 -7.68
C ARG A 172 -22.77 -9.15 -8.75
N ILE A 173 -23.93 -8.70 -8.36
CA ILE A 173 -24.90 -8.06 -9.23
C ILE A 173 -24.54 -6.57 -9.38
N ILE A 174 -24.08 -5.94 -8.29
CA ILE A 174 -23.71 -4.52 -8.24
C ILE A 174 -22.36 -4.28 -7.57
N LEU A 175 -21.77 -3.09 -7.83
CA LEU A 175 -20.56 -2.59 -7.19
C LEU A 175 -20.80 -1.17 -6.64
N SER A 176 -20.09 -0.81 -5.55
CA SER A 176 -20.00 0.61 -5.16
C SER A 176 -19.06 1.37 -6.11
N ILE A 177 -19.33 2.66 -6.38
CA ILE A 177 -18.46 3.49 -7.26
C ILE A 177 -17.05 3.63 -6.70
N GLU A 178 -16.87 3.61 -5.38
CA GLU A 178 -15.56 3.58 -4.75
C GLU A 178 -14.77 2.34 -5.17
N ALA A 179 -15.46 1.19 -5.37
CA ALA A 179 -14.85 -0.04 -5.88
C ALA A 179 -14.55 0.01 -7.39
N LEU A 180 -15.29 0.82 -8.17
CA LEU A 180 -15.13 0.94 -9.63
C LEU A 180 -13.92 1.82 -10.02
N ASN A 181 -13.59 2.82 -9.23
CA ASN A 181 -12.40 3.64 -9.44
C ASN A 181 -11.09 2.85 -9.27
N GLU A 182 -11.16 1.70 -8.59
CA GLU A 182 -10.13 0.68 -8.58
C GLU A 182 -10.38 -0.23 -9.81
N ARG A 183 -9.73 0.02 -10.94
CA ARG A 183 -9.83 -0.72 -12.22
C ARG A 183 -9.40 -2.19 -12.10
N PHE A 184 -10.13 -3.01 -11.34
CA PHE A 184 -9.86 -4.42 -11.17
C PHE A 184 -11.14 -5.25 -11.10
N THR A 185 -11.49 -5.92 -12.20
CA THR A 185 -12.46 -7.00 -12.24
C THR A 185 -11.79 -8.33 -11.86
N PRO A 186 -12.31 -9.07 -10.87
CA PRO A 186 -11.87 -10.45 -10.64
C PRO A 186 -12.29 -11.32 -11.84
N LYS A 187 -11.40 -12.16 -12.29
CA LYS A 187 -11.69 -13.12 -13.35
C LYS A 187 -12.42 -14.30 -12.72
N SER A 188 -13.76 -14.32 -12.80
CA SER A 188 -14.50 -15.56 -12.56
C SER A 188 -14.37 -16.44 -13.81
N ILE A 189 -14.05 -17.71 -13.62
CA ILE A 189 -14.14 -18.70 -14.70
C ILE A 189 -15.42 -19.50 -14.51
N VAL A 190 -16.15 -19.68 -15.60
CA VAL A 190 -17.27 -20.59 -15.65
C VAL A 190 -16.70 -21.99 -15.78
N CYS A 191 -17.01 -22.83 -14.82
CA CYS A 191 -16.64 -24.25 -14.82
C CYS A 191 -17.88 -25.11 -15.01
N TYR A 192 -17.73 -26.26 -15.65
CA TYR A 192 -18.76 -27.29 -15.76
C TYR A 192 -18.49 -28.38 -14.72
N THR A 193 -19.56 -28.83 -14.06
CA THR A 193 -19.57 -30.02 -13.19
C THR A 193 -20.80 -30.87 -13.48
N LEU A 194 -20.81 -32.11 -13.01
CA LEU A 194 -22.02 -32.95 -13.08
C LEU A 194 -23.06 -32.42 -12.09
N THR A 195 -24.33 -32.51 -12.46
CA THR A 195 -25.43 -32.29 -11.53
C THR A 195 -25.52 -33.46 -10.53
N ASP A 196 -26.04 -33.19 -9.33
CA ASP A 196 -26.21 -34.21 -8.26
C ASP A 196 -26.98 -35.45 -8.78
N THR A 197 -27.92 -35.28 -9.69
CA THR A 197 -28.71 -36.35 -10.32
C THR A 197 -27.86 -37.31 -11.14
N PHE A 198 -26.81 -36.84 -11.79
CA PHE A 198 -25.91 -37.63 -12.64
C PHE A 198 -24.57 -37.93 -11.98
N ALA A 199 -24.39 -37.56 -10.72
CA ALA A 199 -23.28 -38.03 -9.90
C ALA A 199 -23.37 -39.54 -9.64
N ASP A 200 -24.57 -40.14 -9.76
CA ASP A 200 -24.79 -41.57 -9.67
C ASP A 200 -24.28 -42.29 -10.94
N ASN A 201 -23.41 -43.28 -10.75
CA ASN A 201 -22.68 -43.98 -11.79
C ASN A 201 -23.62 -44.80 -12.71
N GLU A 202 -24.75 -45.31 -12.23
CA GLU A 202 -25.69 -46.09 -13.04
C GLU A 202 -26.45 -45.21 -14.05
N LEU A 203 -26.93 -44.03 -13.61
CA LEU A 203 -27.64 -43.08 -14.49
C LEU A 203 -26.69 -42.48 -15.52
N LEU A 204 -25.45 -42.11 -15.10
CA LEU A 204 -24.45 -41.57 -16.02
C LEU A 204 -24.07 -42.58 -17.11
N THR A 205 -23.82 -43.84 -16.74
CA THR A 205 -23.46 -44.91 -17.68
C THR A 205 -24.60 -45.21 -18.65
N SER A 206 -25.84 -45.19 -18.20
CA SER A 206 -27.03 -45.38 -19.06
C SER A 206 -27.15 -44.22 -20.08
N PHE A 207 -26.89 -42.96 -19.62
CA PHE A 207 -26.93 -41.80 -20.49
C PHE A 207 -25.80 -41.80 -21.53
N ILE A 208 -24.59 -42.20 -21.18
CA ILE A 208 -23.46 -42.35 -22.08
C ILE A 208 -23.77 -43.36 -23.16
N SER A 209 -24.28 -44.56 -22.80
CA SER A 209 -24.71 -45.61 -23.75
C SER A 209 -25.80 -45.13 -24.72
N GLY A 210 -26.71 -44.26 -24.23
CA GLY A 210 -27.74 -43.63 -25.07
C GLY A 210 -27.18 -42.60 -26.09
N LEU A 211 -26.07 -41.89 -25.74
CA LEU A 211 -25.38 -41.01 -26.66
C LEU A 211 -24.55 -41.78 -27.72
N GLU A 212 -23.94 -42.89 -27.32
CA GLU A 212 -23.16 -43.77 -28.23
C GLU A 212 -24.03 -44.39 -29.33
N SER A 213 -25.27 -44.67 -29.05
CA SER A 213 -26.22 -45.27 -29.99
C SER A 213 -26.67 -44.29 -31.13
N LYS A 214 -26.43 -43.00 -30.97
CA LYS A 214 -26.89 -41.96 -31.88
C LYS A 214 -25.73 -41.18 -32.56
N ALA A 215 -25.50 -41.38 -33.86
CA ALA A 215 -24.46 -40.72 -34.62
C ALA A 215 -24.53 -39.18 -34.55
N SER A 216 -25.74 -38.61 -34.40
CA SER A 216 -25.95 -37.14 -34.24
C SER A 216 -25.47 -36.59 -32.90
N SER A 217 -25.24 -37.43 -31.86
CA SER A 217 -24.85 -37.01 -30.51
C SER A 217 -23.34 -37.11 -30.25
N ARG A 218 -22.56 -37.45 -31.28
CA ARG A 218 -21.10 -37.66 -31.15
C ARG A 218 -20.38 -36.52 -30.48
N LYS A 219 -20.71 -35.24 -30.83
CA LYS A 219 -20.11 -34.04 -30.19
C LYS A 219 -20.49 -33.87 -28.72
N GLN A 220 -21.69 -34.30 -28.34
CA GLN A 220 -22.12 -34.26 -26.90
C GLN A 220 -21.41 -35.35 -26.11
N LEU A 221 -21.23 -36.55 -26.68
CA LEU A 221 -20.46 -37.62 -26.07
C LEU A 221 -19.00 -37.20 -25.84
N GLU A 222 -18.35 -36.66 -26.88
CA GLU A 222 -16.98 -36.19 -26.80
C GLU A 222 -16.82 -35.07 -25.73
N ALA A 223 -17.76 -34.12 -25.68
CA ALA A 223 -17.76 -33.06 -24.66
C ALA A 223 -17.91 -33.63 -23.24
N LEU A 224 -18.86 -34.56 -23.02
CA LEU A 224 -19.08 -35.17 -21.71
C LEU A 224 -17.88 -36.00 -21.26
N LEU A 225 -17.30 -36.83 -22.12
CA LEU A 225 -16.12 -37.62 -21.79
C LEU A 225 -14.90 -36.75 -21.46
N THR A 226 -14.72 -35.65 -22.17
CA THR A 226 -13.64 -34.69 -21.88
C THR A 226 -13.85 -34.03 -20.51
N VAL A 227 -15.08 -33.59 -20.19
CA VAL A 227 -15.43 -33.02 -18.89
C VAL A 227 -15.17 -34.03 -17.76
N LEU A 228 -15.58 -35.27 -17.91
CA LEU A 228 -15.36 -36.35 -16.93
C LEU A 228 -13.87 -36.68 -16.73
N SER A 229 -13.11 -36.72 -17.81
CA SER A 229 -11.67 -37.00 -17.77
C SER A 229 -10.90 -35.86 -17.09
N ASP A 230 -11.14 -34.63 -17.51
CA ASP A 230 -10.45 -33.44 -16.95
C ASP A 230 -10.89 -33.16 -15.51
N GLY A 231 -12.15 -33.42 -15.17
CA GLY A 231 -12.70 -33.33 -13.82
C GLY A 231 -12.28 -34.46 -12.89
N LYS A 232 -11.46 -35.41 -13.37
CA LYS A 232 -11.00 -36.60 -12.59
C LYS A 232 -12.14 -37.28 -11.86
N TYR A 233 -13.23 -37.57 -12.59
CA TYR A 233 -14.42 -38.21 -12.04
C TYR A 233 -14.08 -39.54 -11.34
N GLN A 234 -14.41 -39.67 -10.07
CA GLN A 234 -14.25 -40.88 -9.26
C GLN A 234 -15.55 -41.18 -8.49
N GLY A 235 -16.43 -41.96 -9.15
CA GLY A 235 -17.63 -42.52 -8.49
C GLY A 235 -18.66 -41.50 -8.07
N ASN A 236 -18.72 -40.69 -7.21
CA ASN A 236 -19.72 -39.69 -6.80
C ASN A 236 -19.13 -38.26 -6.69
N SER A 237 -17.90 -38.04 -7.10
CA SER A 237 -17.26 -36.71 -7.01
C SER A 237 -16.52 -36.36 -8.28
N MET A 238 -16.63 -35.12 -8.70
CA MET A 238 -15.92 -34.54 -9.84
C MET A 238 -15.41 -33.14 -9.49
N GLN A 239 -14.18 -32.81 -9.91
CA GLN A 239 -13.68 -31.46 -9.83
C GLN A 239 -14.25 -30.59 -10.96
N PRO A 240 -14.70 -29.36 -10.71
CA PRO A 240 -15.21 -28.48 -11.76
C PRO A 240 -14.15 -28.18 -12.81
N VAL A 241 -14.47 -28.26 -14.10
CA VAL A 241 -13.56 -28.04 -15.22
C VAL A 241 -13.83 -26.72 -15.90
N ALA A 242 -12.78 -25.90 -16.08
CA ALA A 242 -12.92 -24.57 -16.66
C ALA A 242 -13.38 -24.62 -18.12
N ARG A 243 -14.45 -23.85 -18.45
CA ARG A 243 -14.99 -23.74 -19.82
C ARG A 243 -13.90 -23.37 -20.83
N LYS A 244 -12.95 -22.54 -20.47
CA LYS A 244 -11.85 -22.09 -21.33
C LYS A 244 -10.93 -23.24 -21.70
N GLU A 245 -10.58 -24.12 -20.78
CA GLU A 245 -9.75 -25.31 -21.01
C GLU A 245 -10.42 -26.31 -21.95
N LEU A 246 -11.73 -26.51 -21.76
CA LEU A 246 -12.53 -27.39 -22.63
C LEU A 246 -12.57 -26.86 -24.06
N VAL A 247 -12.75 -25.54 -24.25
CA VAL A 247 -12.77 -24.91 -25.57
C VAL A 247 -11.38 -24.95 -26.23
N GLU A 248 -10.30 -24.74 -25.48
CA GLU A 248 -8.91 -24.86 -25.97
C GLU A 248 -8.56 -26.29 -26.41
N LYS A 249 -9.18 -27.32 -25.81
CA LYS A 249 -9.10 -28.72 -26.20
C LYS A 249 -10.02 -29.09 -27.37
N GLY A 250 -10.73 -28.11 -27.95
CA GLY A 250 -11.59 -28.29 -29.14
C GLY A 250 -13.01 -28.73 -28.82
N VAL A 251 -13.44 -28.73 -27.53
CA VAL A 251 -14.82 -29.09 -27.17
C VAL A 251 -15.80 -28.04 -27.64
N SER A 252 -16.88 -28.49 -28.29
CA SER A 252 -17.92 -27.61 -28.85
C SER A 252 -18.75 -26.96 -27.74
N LEU A 253 -18.81 -25.61 -27.75
CA LEU A 253 -19.59 -24.83 -26.77
C LEU A 253 -21.10 -25.17 -26.85
N SER A 254 -21.64 -25.40 -28.04
CA SER A 254 -23.04 -25.77 -28.26
C SER A 254 -23.36 -27.18 -27.68
N ALA A 255 -22.36 -28.06 -27.66
CA ALA A 255 -22.52 -29.39 -27.05
C ALA A 255 -22.57 -29.29 -25.52
N LEU A 256 -21.69 -28.45 -24.90
CA LEU A 256 -21.73 -28.20 -23.50
C LEU A 256 -23.05 -27.55 -23.04
N GLN A 257 -23.53 -26.53 -23.74
CA GLN A 257 -24.84 -25.89 -23.50
C GLN A 257 -26.03 -26.85 -23.63
N THR A 258 -25.93 -27.82 -24.56
CA THR A 258 -27.00 -28.84 -24.72
C THR A 258 -26.99 -29.82 -23.54
N LEU A 259 -25.83 -30.23 -23.07
CA LEU A 259 -25.68 -31.07 -21.87
C LEU A 259 -26.18 -30.34 -20.61
N GLU A 260 -25.95 -29.04 -20.51
CA GLU A 260 -26.44 -28.19 -19.41
C GLU A 260 -27.98 -28.07 -19.46
N ARG A 261 -28.58 -27.79 -20.64
CA ARG A 261 -30.03 -27.72 -20.80
C ARG A 261 -30.73 -29.05 -20.49
N ASN A 262 -30.06 -30.16 -20.71
CA ASN A 262 -30.56 -31.49 -20.45
C ASN A 262 -30.35 -31.88 -18.96
N GLY A 263 -29.77 -31.01 -18.14
CA GLY A 263 -29.56 -31.23 -16.70
C GLY A 263 -28.48 -32.25 -16.37
N ILE A 264 -27.55 -32.57 -17.30
CA ILE A 264 -26.41 -33.46 -17.04
C ILE A 264 -25.25 -32.70 -16.45
N LEU A 265 -24.94 -31.54 -17.04
CA LEU A 265 -23.92 -30.62 -16.53
C LEU A 265 -24.61 -29.41 -15.92
N GLU A 266 -23.97 -28.84 -14.91
CA GLU A 266 -24.31 -27.53 -14.40
C GLU A 266 -23.10 -26.59 -14.45
N THR A 267 -23.37 -25.31 -14.61
CA THR A 267 -22.32 -24.29 -14.58
C THR A 267 -22.11 -23.77 -13.17
N GLN A 268 -20.89 -23.85 -12.69
CA GLN A 268 -20.45 -23.24 -11.44
C GLN A 268 -19.47 -22.12 -11.76
N ARG A 269 -19.72 -20.92 -11.24
CA ARG A 269 -18.74 -19.82 -11.33
C ARG A 269 -17.75 -19.96 -10.20
N ILE A 270 -16.52 -20.33 -10.52
CA ILE A 270 -15.42 -20.43 -9.55
C ILE A 270 -14.56 -19.17 -9.68
N GLU A 271 -14.37 -18.50 -8.55
CA GLU A 271 -13.40 -17.41 -8.46
C GLU A 271 -11.99 -17.98 -8.55
N VAL A 272 -11.33 -17.71 -9.64
CA VAL A 272 -9.89 -17.91 -9.71
C VAL A 272 -9.25 -16.67 -9.16
N SER A 273 -8.79 -16.74 -7.92
CA SER A 273 -7.81 -15.79 -7.42
C SER A 273 -6.67 -15.76 -8.43
N ARG A 274 -6.27 -14.60 -8.94
CA ARG A 274 -5.14 -14.50 -9.87
C ARG A 274 -3.83 -15.01 -9.25
N LEU A 275 -3.80 -15.18 -7.95
CA LEU A 275 -2.72 -15.80 -7.18
C LEU A 275 -2.82 -17.34 -7.21
N ASN A 276 -4.01 -17.92 -7.40
CA ASN A 276 -4.21 -19.37 -7.43
C ASN A 276 -4.22 -19.96 -8.85
N ALA A 277 -4.05 -19.16 -9.91
CA ALA A 277 -4.08 -19.65 -11.31
C ALA A 277 -2.76 -20.29 -11.76
N ALA A 278 -1.72 -20.31 -10.96
CA ALA A 278 -0.53 -21.10 -11.23
C ALA A 278 -0.61 -22.37 -10.38
N ASN A 279 -0.59 -23.53 -11.01
CA ASN A 279 -0.20 -24.78 -10.36
C ASN A 279 1.25 -24.58 -9.89
N PHE A 280 1.43 -24.05 -8.68
CA PHE A 280 2.77 -23.94 -8.09
C PHE A 280 3.22 -25.35 -7.72
N GLU A 281 4.16 -25.89 -8.48
CA GLU A 281 4.97 -26.99 -7.98
C GLU A 281 5.72 -26.48 -6.76
N LEU A 282 5.37 -27.03 -5.58
CA LEU A 282 6.07 -26.70 -4.33
C LEU A 282 7.56 -27.05 -4.52
N LYS A 283 8.41 -26.05 -4.35
CA LYS A 283 9.86 -26.23 -4.46
C LYS A 283 10.45 -26.60 -3.11
N GLU A 284 11.46 -27.46 -3.14
CA GLU A 284 12.28 -27.71 -1.95
C GLU A 284 12.99 -26.42 -1.53
N LYS A 285 13.11 -26.22 -0.22
CA LYS A 285 13.81 -25.08 0.35
C LYS A 285 15.30 -25.13 0.04
N LYS A 286 15.88 -23.96 -0.13
CA LYS A 286 17.33 -23.82 -0.26
C LYS A 286 17.99 -24.05 1.09
N SER A 287 19.08 -24.80 1.12
CA SER A 287 19.91 -24.95 2.33
C SER A 287 20.52 -23.60 2.73
N LEU A 288 20.44 -23.29 4.01
CA LEU A 288 21.05 -22.08 4.56
C LEU A 288 22.58 -22.21 4.57
N THR A 289 23.27 -21.10 4.31
CA THR A 289 24.72 -21.01 4.53
C THR A 289 25.05 -21.02 6.03
N PRO A 290 26.30 -21.35 6.44
CA PRO A 290 26.68 -21.32 7.86
C PRO A 290 26.43 -19.97 8.53
N ALA A 291 26.65 -18.85 7.84
CA ALA A 291 26.37 -17.50 8.35
C ALA A 291 24.87 -17.26 8.54
N GLN A 292 24.04 -17.74 7.60
CA GLN A 292 22.58 -17.65 7.71
C GLN A 292 22.04 -18.54 8.83
N GLN A 293 22.57 -19.75 8.97
CA GLN A 293 22.19 -20.66 10.05
C GLN A 293 22.47 -20.05 11.42
N LYS A 294 23.69 -19.48 11.60
CA LYS A 294 24.06 -18.76 12.81
C LYS A 294 23.13 -17.59 13.09
N ALA A 295 22.84 -16.74 12.09
CA ALA A 295 21.93 -15.61 12.26
C ALA A 295 20.50 -16.06 12.63
N LEU A 296 20.01 -17.18 12.06
CA LEU A 296 18.70 -17.74 12.40
C LEU A 296 18.66 -18.19 13.87
N GLU A 297 19.71 -18.84 14.36
CA GLU A 297 19.83 -19.25 15.76
C GLU A 297 19.88 -18.04 16.69
N GLU A 298 20.64 -17.00 16.33
CA GLU A 298 20.69 -15.73 17.07
C GLU A 298 19.33 -15.02 17.11
N VAL A 299 18.55 -15.02 15.99
CA VAL A 299 17.19 -14.49 15.98
C VAL A 299 16.29 -15.25 16.95
N ARG A 300 16.32 -16.60 16.94
CA ARG A 300 15.55 -17.44 17.86
C ARG A 300 15.92 -17.16 19.32
N GLU A 301 17.20 -16.97 19.61
CA GLU A 301 17.67 -16.66 20.96
C GLU A 301 17.19 -15.26 21.40
N CYS A 302 17.36 -14.25 20.55
CA CYS A 302 16.83 -12.91 20.82
C CYS A 302 15.32 -12.92 21.08
N GLN A 303 14.57 -13.72 20.33
CA GLN A 303 13.11 -13.81 20.47
C GLN A 303 12.66 -14.45 21.79
N LYS A 304 13.53 -15.16 22.53
CA LYS A 304 13.19 -15.65 23.88
C LYS A 304 13.03 -14.49 24.88
N THR A 305 13.87 -13.47 24.76
CA THR A 305 13.94 -12.35 25.71
C THR A 305 13.29 -11.06 25.19
N HIS A 306 13.24 -10.85 23.86
CA HIS A 306 12.70 -9.66 23.23
C HIS A 306 11.46 -9.99 22.39
N ILE A 307 10.52 -9.07 22.36
CA ILE A 307 9.37 -9.14 21.40
C ILE A 307 9.83 -8.68 20.02
N VAL A 308 10.67 -7.65 19.96
CA VAL A 308 11.19 -7.08 18.72
C VAL A 308 12.66 -7.47 18.54
N THR A 309 13.00 -7.96 17.34
CA THR A 309 14.38 -8.23 16.91
C THR A 309 14.69 -7.45 15.64
N LEU A 310 15.81 -6.73 15.62
CA LEU A 310 16.34 -6.07 14.44
C LEU A 310 17.34 -7.01 13.74
N LEU A 311 17.04 -7.43 12.52
CA LEU A 311 17.94 -8.17 11.65
C LEU A 311 18.61 -7.18 10.68
N HIS A 312 19.83 -6.78 11.00
CA HIS A 312 20.67 -5.94 10.17
C HIS A 312 21.50 -6.84 9.22
N GLY A 313 21.02 -7.06 8.02
CA GLY A 313 21.69 -7.89 7.04
C GLY A 313 22.00 -7.12 5.76
N VAL A 314 23.25 -7.16 5.30
CA VAL A 314 23.68 -6.47 4.06
C VAL A 314 22.83 -6.87 2.86
N THR A 315 22.77 -6.00 1.83
CA THR A 315 22.04 -6.30 0.59
C THR A 315 22.57 -7.57 -0.06
N GLY A 316 21.67 -8.51 -0.39
CA GLY A 316 22.07 -9.81 -0.96
C GLY A 316 22.58 -10.82 0.06
N SER A 317 22.39 -10.63 1.36
CA SER A 317 22.75 -11.62 2.40
C SER A 317 21.78 -12.81 2.47
N GLY A 318 20.63 -12.73 1.77
CA GLY A 318 19.60 -13.77 1.77
C GLY A 318 18.67 -13.73 2.98
N LYS A 319 18.39 -12.56 3.55
CA LYS A 319 17.40 -12.37 4.64
C LYS A 319 16.08 -13.10 4.39
N THR A 320 15.62 -13.14 3.15
CA THR A 320 14.37 -13.80 2.77
C THR A 320 14.36 -15.29 3.10
N GLU A 321 15.49 -15.99 3.01
CA GLU A 321 15.57 -17.42 3.39
C GLU A 321 15.37 -17.61 4.90
N LEU A 322 15.91 -16.69 5.72
CA LEU A 322 15.65 -16.70 7.17
C LEU A 322 14.17 -16.46 7.45
N TYR A 323 13.52 -15.55 6.69
CA TYR A 323 12.09 -15.30 6.84
C TYR A 323 11.27 -16.55 6.52
N VAL A 324 11.62 -17.31 5.46
CA VAL A 324 10.94 -18.54 5.07
C VAL A 324 10.97 -19.56 6.22
N GLU A 325 12.13 -19.76 6.86
CA GLU A 325 12.26 -20.67 7.99
C GLU A 325 11.38 -20.25 9.19
N LEU A 326 11.43 -18.97 9.57
CA LEU A 326 10.63 -18.44 10.69
C LEU A 326 9.13 -18.46 10.40
N ILE A 327 8.73 -18.22 9.15
CA ILE A 327 7.32 -18.31 8.73
C ILE A 327 6.82 -19.75 8.88
N GLU A 328 7.56 -20.72 8.36
CA GLU A 328 7.17 -22.13 8.44
C GLU A 328 7.04 -22.61 9.88
N GLU A 329 7.96 -22.22 10.77
CA GLU A 329 7.86 -22.53 12.20
C GLU A 329 6.55 -22.07 12.82
N GLN A 330 6.05 -20.90 12.42
CA GLN A 330 4.80 -20.38 12.95
C GLN A 330 3.57 -21.05 12.31
N LEU A 331 3.64 -21.32 11.00
CA LEU A 331 2.55 -22.00 10.29
C LEU A 331 2.35 -23.42 10.80
N THR A 332 3.44 -24.16 11.07
CA THR A 332 3.38 -25.52 11.67
C THR A 332 2.81 -25.52 13.07
N GLN A 333 2.96 -24.41 13.83
CA GLN A 333 2.32 -24.22 15.15
C GLN A 333 0.85 -23.77 15.04
N GLY A 334 0.29 -23.69 13.83
CA GLY A 334 -1.08 -23.21 13.62
C GLY A 334 -1.24 -21.69 13.86
N LYS A 335 -0.17 -20.90 13.79
CA LYS A 335 -0.22 -19.44 13.96
C LYS A 335 -0.36 -18.71 12.62
N GLN A 336 -0.90 -17.50 12.67
CA GLN A 336 -0.91 -16.56 11.54
C GLN A 336 0.38 -15.76 11.51
N VAL A 337 0.81 -15.38 10.31
CA VAL A 337 1.99 -14.55 10.08
C VAL A 337 1.62 -13.33 9.25
N LEU A 338 2.09 -12.15 9.67
CA LEU A 338 2.02 -10.93 8.89
C LEU A 338 3.40 -10.58 8.34
N PHE A 339 3.52 -10.53 7.02
CA PHE A 339 4.72 -10.09 6.34
C PHE A 339 4.49 -8.71 5.70
N LEU A 340 4.96 -7.66 6.37
CA LEU A 340 4.87 -6.28 5.91
C LEU A 340 6.02 -5.96 4.97
N ILE A 341 5.68 -5.46 3.79
CA ILE A 341 6.64 -4.97 2.80
C ILE A 341 6.21 -3.59 2.29
N PRO A 342 7.15 -2.75 1.83
CA PRO A 342 6.82 -1.50 1.16
C PRO A 342 5.93 -1.76 -0.07
N GLU A 343 4.93 -0.92 -0.30
CA GLU A 343 3.97 -1.09 -1.41
C GLU A 343 4.65 -1.26 -2.78
N ILE A 344 5.79 -0.58 -2.98
CA ILE A 344 6.60 -0.65 -4.21
C ILE A 344 7.37 -1.99 -4.32
N ALA A 345 7.69 -2.61 -3.18
CA ALA A 345 8.42 -3.89 -3.13
C ALA A 345 7.50 -5.12 -3.24
N LEU A 346 6.18 -4.92 -3.33
CA LEU A 346 5.18 -5.96 -3.52
C LEU A 346 5.21 -6.43 -4.99
N THR A 347 6.33 -7.04 -5.37
CA THR A 347 6.59 -7.50 -6.72
C THR A 347 6.05 -8.91 -6.93
N THR A 348 5.65 -9.21 -8.17
CA THR A 348 5.25 -10.56 -8.59
C THR A 348 6.31 -11.59 -8.23
N GLN A 349 7.61 -11.26 -8.38
CA GLN A 349 8.75 -12.13 -8.03
C GLN A 349 8.76 -12.59 -6.56
N LEU A 350 8.54 -11.67 -5.61
CA LEU A 350 8.53 -12.03 -4.19
C LEU A 350 7.32 -12.91 -3.85
N ILE A 351 6.16 -12.56 -4.40
CA ILE A 351 4.93 -13.34 -4.20
C ILE A 351 5.11 -14.73 -4.80
N GLU A 352 5.58 -14.86 -6.04
CA GLU A 352 5.85 -16.14 -6.70
C GLU A 352 6.86 -16.99 -5.92
N ARG A 353 7.95 -16.36 -5.45
CA ARG A 353 8.97 -17.06 -4.64
C ARG A 353 8.39 -17.63 -3.36
N LEU A 354 7.58 -16.88 -2.62
CA LEU A 354 6.97 -17.35 -1.39
C LEU A 354 5.83 -18.33 -1.68
N SER A 355 5.06 -18.14 -2.77
CA SER A 355 4.02 -19.07 -3.19
C SER A 355 4.56 -20.45 -3.57
N ALA A 356 5.80 -20.49 -4.08
CA ALA A 356 6.48 -21.75 -4.34
C ALA A 356 6.80 -22.56 -3.07
N TYR A 357 6.82 -21.92 -1.89
CA TYR A 357 7.03 -22.60 -0.60
C TYR A 357 5.73 -22.85 0.17
N PHE A 358 4.78 -21.92 0.15
CA PHE A 358 3.63 -21.92 1.05
C PHE A 358 2.27 -22.12 0.34
N GLY A 359 2.23 -22.08 -1.00
CA GLY A 359 1.02 -22.37 -1.78
C GLY A 359 -0.20 -21.52 -1.37
N GLU A 360 -1.33 -22.17 -1.13
CA GLU A 360 -2.62 -21.55 -0.78
C GLU A 360 -2.67 -20.87 0.59
N GLN A 361 -1.67 -21.08 1.44
CA GLN A 361 -1.60 -20.43 2.74
C GLN A 361 -1.30 -18.94 2.63
N ILE A 362 -0.90 -18.44 1.44
CA ILE A 362 -0.59 -17.04 1.21
C ILE A 362 -1.85 -16.24 0.87
N GLY A 363 -2.07 -15.18 1.64
CA GLY A 363 -2.97 -14.08 1.29
C GLY A 363 -2.19 -12.81 0.98
N VAL A 364 -2.49 -12.14 -0.12
CA VAL A 364 -1.86 -10.86 -0.46
C VAL A 364 -2.86 -9.74 -0.22
N TYR A 365 -2.45 -8.70 0.55
CA TYR A 365 -3.34 -7.60 0.91
C TYR A 365 -2.72 -6.23 0.64
N HIS A 366 -3.23 -5.51 -0.36
CA HIS A 366 -2.77 -4.15 -0.68
C HIS A 366 -3.88 -3.29 -1.29
N SER A 367 -3.61 -2.00 -1.45
CA SER A 367 -4.57 -0.99 -1.91
C SER A 367 -5.08 -1.20 -3.35
N LYS A 368 -4.32 -1.93 -4.19
CA LYS A 368 -4.69 -2.21 -5.60
C LYS A 368 -5.65 -3.39 -5.77
N PHE A 369 -5.95 -4.16 -4.72
CA PHE A 369 -6.99 -5.19 -4.77
C PHE A 369 -8.37 -4.56 -4.79
N ASN A 370 -9.32 -5.21 -5.48
CA ASN A 370 -10.69 -4.76 -5.47
C ASN A 370 -11.31 -4.93 -4.06
N GLN A 371 -12.40 -4.21 -3.80
CA GLN A 371 -13.03 -4.19 -2.48
C GLN A 371 -13.60 -5.55 -2.05
N ASN A 372 -14.01 -6.39 -3.01
CA ASN A 372 -14.54 -7.72 -2.71
C ASN A 372 -13.44 -8.70 -2.29
N GLU A 373 -12.28 -8.68 -2.98
CA GLU A 373 -11.10 -9.46 -2.59
C GLU A 373 -10.63 -9.06 -1.19
N ARG A 374 -10.65 -7.77 -0.87
CA ARG A 374 -10.29 -7.27 0.47
C ARG A 374 -11.25 -7.77 1.55
N VAL A 375 -12.55 -7.86 1.26
CA VAL A 375 -13.57 -8.42 2.16
C VAL A 375 -13.36 -9.93 2.32
N GLU A 376 -13.07 -10.66 1.25
CA GLU A 376 -12.79 -12.08 1.30
C GLU A 376 -11.57 -12.39 2.19
N ILE A 377 -10.45 -11.68 1.96
CA ILE A 377 -9.25 -11.84 2.80
C ILE A 377 -9.58 -11.49 4.27
N TRP A 378 -10.34 -10.40 4.50
CA TRP A 378 -10.77 -10.02 5.84
C TRP A 378 -11.52 -11.14 6.54
N ASN A 379 -12.53 -11.69 5.88
CA ASN A 379 -13.36 -12.75 6.45
C ASN A 379 -12.56 -14.05 6.68
N THR A 380 -11.68 -14.43 5.76
CA THR A 380 -10.83 -15.63 5.89
C THR A 380 -9.83 -15.48 7.05
N VAL A 381 -9.21 -14.30 7.20
CA VAL A 381 -8.30 -14.01 8.34
C VAL A 381 -9.07 -14.02 9.67
N LEU A 382 -10.28 -13.46 9.68
CA LEU A 382 -11.16 -13.44 10.85
C LEU A 382 -11.61 -14.85 11.26
N ALA A 383 -12.00 -15.67 10.28
CA ALA A 383 -12.41 -17.05 10.49
C ALA A 383 -11.25 -17.95 10.96
N ASN A 384 -10.00 -17.47 10.81
CA ASN A 384 -8.80 -18.21 11.17
C ASN A 384 -8.70 -19.58 10.47
N ASP A 385 -9.04 -19.64 9.17
CA ASP A 385 -9.04 -20.86 8.37
C ASP A 385 -7.65 -21.53 8.42
N PRO A 386 -7.53 -22.81 8.82
CA PRO A 386 -6.25 -23.49 8.95
C PRO A 386 -5.53 -23.71 7.60
N ASN A 387 -6.25 -23.68 6.49
CA ASN A 387 -5.73 -24.03 5.17
C ASN A 387 -5.48 -22.82 4.26
N LYS A 388 -6.10 -21.66 4.57
CA LYS A 388 -6.06 -20.48 3.70
C LYS A 388 -5.60 -19.23 4.44
N PHE A 389 -4.78 -18.43 3.75
CA PHE A 389 -4.39 -17.09 4.18
C PHE A 389 -3.82 -17.02 5.60
N ARG A 390 -2.99 -18.02 5.95
CA ARG A 390 -2.25 -18.04 7.23
C ARG A 390 -1.04 -17.10 7.19
N LEU A 391 -0.43 -16.91 6.03
CA LEU A 391 0.63 -15.95 5.76
C LEU A 391 0.05 -14.78 4.96
N ILE A 392 -0.08 -13.62 5.58
CA ILE A 392 -0.51 -12.41 4.89
C ILE A 392 0.71 -11.60 4.47
N ILE A 393 0.88 -11.43 3.17
CA ILE A 393 1.88 -10.51 2.59
C ILE A 393 1.15 -9.21 2.26
N GLY A 394 1.62 -8.09 2.81
CA GLY A 394 0.89 -6.87 2.59
C GLY A 394 1.65 -5.57 2.82
N ALA A 395 1.06 -4.48 2.29
CA ALA A 395 1.51 -3.13 2.56
C ALA A 395 0.97 -2.64 3.91
N ARG A 396 1.23 -1.37 4.24
CA ARG A 396 0.88 -0.76 5.54
C ARG A 396 -0.55 -1.02 6.04
N SER A 397 -1.56 -1.13 5.16
CA SER A 397 -2.95 -1.35 5.58
C SER A 397 -3.23 -2.75 6.12
N SER A 398 -2.36 -3.72 5.88
CA SER A 398 -2.54 -5.10 6.36
C SER A 398 -2.39 -5.24 7.88
N VAL A 399 -1.83 -4.26 8.59
CA VAL A 399 -1.82 -4.23 10.06
C VAL A 399 -3.22 -4.16 10.68
N PHE A 400 -4.23 -3.77 9.90
CA PHE A 400 -5.61 -3.63 10.38
C PHE A 400 -6.45 -4.90 10.23
N LEU A 401 -5.94 -5.95 9.60
CA LEU A 401 -6.69 -7.19 9.44
C LEU A 401 -7.02 -7.85 10.80
N PRO A 402 -8.15 -8.59 10.90
CA PRO A 402 -8.66 -9.13 12.15
C PRO A 402 -7.97 -10.44 12.56
N TYR A 403 -6.66 -10.39 12.78
CA TYR A 403 -5.88 -11.56 13.21
C TYR A 403 -6.43 -12.14 14.52
N GLN A 404 -6.47 -13.48 14.61
CA GLN A 404 -6.86 -14.21 15.81
C GLN A 404 -5.65 -14.77 16.56
N GLU A 405 -4.80 -15.52 15.86
CA GLU A 405 -3.66 -16.26 16.38
C GLU A 405 -2.33 -15.81 15.74
N LEU A 406 -2.10 -14.49 15.72
CA LEU A 406 -0.87 -13.91 15.16
C LEU A 406 0.35 -14.33 16.00
N GLY A 407 1.33 -14.99 15.37
CA GLY A 407 2.54 -15.48 16.03
C GLY A 407 3.80 -14.71 15.64
N LEU A 408 3.86 -14.21 14.42
CA LEU A 408 5.03 -13.51 13.89
C LEU A 408 4.61 -12.34 13.01
N ILE A 409 5.30 -11.23 13.15
CA ILE A 409 5.24 -10.09 12.22
C ILE A 409 6.64 -9.86 11.68
N ILE A 410 6.79 -9.88 10.37
CA ILE A 410 8.03 -9.50 9.68
C ILE A 410 7.79 -8.15 9.02
N VAL A 411 8.69 -7.21 9.23
CA VAL A 411 8.71 -5.90 8.55
C VAL A 411 9.99 -5.82 7.75
N ASP A 412 9.92 -6.11 6.45
CA ASP A 412 11.08 -6.01 5.59
C ASP A 412 11.28 -4.58 5.11
N GLU A 413 12.56 -4.18 4.95
CA GLU A 413 12.96 -2.79 4.66
C GLU A 413 12.34 -1.79 5.67
N GLU A 414 12.50 -2.08 6.99
CA GLU A 414 11.82 -1.37 8.09
C GLU A 414 12.00 0.16 8.07
N HIS A 415 13.10 0.62 7.47
CA HIS A 415 13.45 2.04 7.34
C HIS A 415 12.60 2.80 6.31
N GLU A 416 11.76 2.09 5.54
CA GLU A 416 11.06 2.67 4.41
C GLU A 416 9.98 3.70 4.79
N ASN A 417 10.06 4.87 4.15
CA ASN A 417 9.13 5.98 4.35
C ASN A 417 7.68 5.64 3.98
N THR A 418 7.46 4.67 3.11
CA THR A 418 6.12 4.30 2.63
C THR A 418 5.28 3.60 3.69
N PHE A 419 5.88 3.14 4.80
CA PHE A 419 5.16 2.67 5.97
C PHE A 419 4.43 3.80 6.72
N LYS A 420 4.85 5.06 6.56
CA LYS A 420 4.13 6.22 7.10
C LYS A 420 2.99 6.63 6.18
N GLN A 421 1.76 6.69 6.71
CA GLN A 421 0.63 7.28 6.02
C GLN A 421 0.68 8.80 6.15
N MET A 422 0.79 9.49 5.01
CA MET A 422 0.83 10.97 5.00
C MET A 422 -0.57 11.57 4.98
N ASP A 423 -1.47 10.99 4.20
CA ASP A 423 -2.85 11.41 4.00
C ASP A 423 -3.67 10.21 3.48
N PRO A 424 -4.94 10.05 3.88
CA PRO A 424 -5.68 10.80 4.90
C PRO A 424 -5.28 10.44 6.35
N SER A 425 -5.92 11.08 7.35
CA SER A 425 -5.87 10.64 8.77
C SER A 425 -6.41 9.19 8.89
N PRO A 426 -5.85 8.38 9.84
CA PRO A 426 -4.73 8.62 10.77
C PRO A 426 -3.37 8.60 10.05
N ARG A 427 -2.45 9.49 10.46
CA ARG A 427 -1.08 9.53 9.94
C ARG A 427 -0.16 8.57 10.68
N TYR A 428 -0.52 7.28 10.68
CA TYR A 428 0.20 6.24 11.40
C TYR A 428 1.44 5.75 10.61
N ASN A 429 2.40 5.17 11.34
CA ASN A 429 3.52 4.42 10.76
C ASN A 429 3.25 2.92 10.97
N ALA A 430 3.19 2.14 9.89
CA ALA A 430 2.83 0.73 9.94
C ALA A 430 3.91 -0.14 10.63
N ARG A 431 5.21 0.21 10.53
CA ARG A 431 6.27 -0.45 11.29
C ARG A 431 6.03 -0.32 12.80
N ASP A 432 5.79 0.90 13.28
CA ASP A 432 5.59 1.15 14.71
C ASP A 432 4.26 0.57 15.19
N ALA A 433 3.23 0.64 14.33
CA ALA A 433 1.94 0.00 14.57
C ALA A 433 2.06 -1.54 14.65
N ALA A 434 2.90 -2.16 13.81
CA ALA A 434 3.17 -3.60 13.82
C ALA A 434 3.83 -4.05 15.14
N ILE A 435 4.71 -3.23 15.72
CA ILE A 435 5.32 -3.50 17.03
C ILE A 435 4.24 -3.57 18.11
N VAL A 436 3.32 -2.62 18.12
CA VAL A 436 2.22 -2.60 19.11
C VAL A 436 1.24 -3.76 18.85
N LEU A 437 0.94 -4.07 17.61
CA LEU A 437 0.13 -5.23 17.24
C LEU A 437 0.79 -6.53 17.75
N GLY A 438 2.12 -6.66 17.61
CA GLY A 438 2.89 -7.76 18.18
C GLY A 438 2.74 -7.86 19.70
N HIS A 439 2.81 -6.76 20.42
CA HIS A 439 2.57 -6.74 21.86
C HIS A 439 1.15 -7.20 22.23
N LEU A 440 0.12 -6.73 21.53
CA LEU A 440 -1.28 -7.10 21.80
C LEU A 440 -1.55 -8.60 21.57
N HIS A 441 -0.89 -9.19 20.58
CA HIS A 441 -1.02 -10.61 20.24
C HIS A 441 0.02 -11.51 20.92
N LYS A 442 1.00 -10.95 21.64
CA LYS A 442 2.19 -11.65 22.13
C LYS A 442 2.99 -12.32 21.00
N ALA A 443 2.89 -11.75 19.80
CA ALA A 443 3.60 -12.19 18.61
C ALA A 443 5.01 -11.62 18.57
N LYS A 444 5.95 -12.35 17.98
CA LYS A 444 7.31 -11.85 17.75
C LYS A 444 7.32 -10.90 16.55
N VAL A 445 8.18 -9.89 16.61
CA VAL A 445 8.34 -8.90 15.53
C VAL A 445 9.79 -8.91 15.06
N LEU A 446 9.99 -9.16 13.76
CA LEU A 446 11.30 -9.13 13.12
C LEU A 446 11.37 -7.92 12.19
N LEU A 447 12.25 -6.98 12.48
CA LEU A 447 12.52 -5.82 11.62
C LEU A 447 13.74 -6.15 10.76
N GLY A 448 13.55 -6.33 9.46
CA GLY A 448 14.63 -6.67 8.53
C GLY A 448 15.05 -5.49 7.67
N THR A 449 16.35 -5.29 7.51
CA THR A 449 16.87 -4.21 6.67
C THR A 449 18.38 -4.36 6.40
N ALA A 450 18.86 -3.75 5.32
CA ALA A 450 20.27 -3.57 5.06
C ALA A 450 20.81 -2.24 5.62
N THR A 451 19.95 -1.28 5.82
CA THR A 451 20.25 0.08 6.26
C THR A 451 19.25 0.50 7.32
N PRO A 452 19.43 0.11 8.57
CA PRO A 452 18.48 0.39 9.65
C PRO A 452 18.12 1.87 9.76
N SER A 453 16.89 2.15 10.19
CA SER A 453 16.56 3.51 10.66
C SER A 453 17.35 3.83 11.94
N ILE A 454 17.74 5.08 12.12
CA ILE A 454 18.50 5.53 13.29
C ILE A 454 17.75 5.17 14.59
N GLU A 455 16.42 5.32 14.58
CA GLU A 455 15.56 5.01 15.72
C GLU A 455 15.57 3.51 16.08
N SER A 456 15.42 2.62 15.07
CA SER A 456 15.44 1.16 15.30
C SER A 456 16.80 0.67 15.77
N TYR A 457 17.87 1.19 15.17
CA TYR A 457 19.23 0.81 15.54
C TYR A 457 19.57 1.30 16.97
N THR A 458 19.18 2.55 17.31
CA THR A 458 19.33 3.05 18.68
C THR A 458 18.56 2.19 19.69
N ASN A 459 17.32 1.81 19.39
CA ASN A 459 16.54 0.94 20.28
C ASN A 459 17.20 -0.45 20.45
N ALA A 460 17.87 -0.96 19.42
CA ALA A 460 18.63 -2.21 19.53
C ALA A 460 19.89 -2.05 20.39
N LEU A 461 20.65 -0.97 20.22
CA LEU A 461 21.82 -0.67 21.06
C LEU A 461 21.43 -0.38 22.52
N ASP A 462 20.28 0.25 22.76
CA ASP A 462 19.72 0.48 24.10
C ASP A 462 19.19 -0.83 24.76
N GLY A 463 19.24 -1.97 24.10
CA GLY A 463 18.74 -3.26 24.59
C GLY A 463 17.22 -3.37 24.68
N LYS A 464 16.48 -2.50 23.97
CA LYS A 464 15.02 -2.60 23.85
C LYS A 464 14.60 -3.61 22.78
N TYR A 465 15.44 -3.78 21.74
CA TYR A 465 15.30 -4.76 20.69
C TYR A 465 16.48 -5.73 20.73
N GLY A 466 16.25 -6.98 20.34
CA GLY A 466 17.35 -7.87 20.00
C GLY A 466 18.07 -7.37 18.75
N LEU A 467 19.39 -7.51 18.67
CA LEU A 467 20.17 -7.17 17.47
C LEU A 467 20.85 -8.42 16.92
N VAL A 468 20.61 -8.69 15.63
CA VAL A 468 21.29 -9.75 14.89
C VAL A 468 21.90 -9.15 13.63
N GLU A 469 23.18 -9.41 13.40
CA GLU A 469 23.93 -8.90 12.26
C GLU A 469 24.26 -10.03 11.27
N LEU A 470 23.88 -9.84 9.99
CA LEU A 470 24.23 -10.73 8.88
C LEU A 470 25.08 -9.95 7.87
N SER A 471 26.39 -9.87 8.13
CA SER A 471 27.34 -9.01 7.42
C SER A 471 27.87 -9.61 6.11
N GLU A 472 27.66 -10.91 5.86
CA GLU A 472 28.14 -11.59 4.67
C GLU A 472 27.06 -11.63 3.58
N ARG A 473 27.45 -11.36 2.32
CA ARG A 473 26.58 -11.61 1.17
C ARG A 473 26.52 -13.11 0.87
N TYR A 474 25.37 -13.54 0.31
CA TYR A 474 25.17 -14.93 -0.08
C TYR A 474 26.32 -15.42 -0.98
N LEU A 475 26.87 -16.60 -0.69
CA LEU A 475 28.02 -17.21 -1.37
C LEU A 475 29.32 -16.37 -1.34
N GLY A 476 29.52 -15.48 -0.38
CA GLY A 476 30.78 -14.71 -0.24
C GLY A 476 30.96 -13.64 -1.34
N LEU A 477 29.92 -13.25 -2.04
CA LEU A 477 29.96 -12.20 -3.07
C LEU A 477 30.49 -10.89 -2.48
N GLN A 478 31.41 -10.24 -3.17
CA GLN A 478 32.00 -8.97 -2.73
C GLN A 478 31.00 -7.81 -2.89
N MET A 479 31.14 -6.80 -2.03
CA MET A 479 30.41 -5.52 -2.19
C MET A 479 30.91 -4.80 -3.45
N PRO A 480 30.06 -4.03 -4.13
CA PRO A 480 30.46 -3.26 -5.31
C PRO A 480 31.46 -2.16 -4.94
N GLU A 481 32.34 -1.80 -5.88
CA GLU A 481 33.19 -0.62 -5.73
C GLU A 481 32.41 0.64 -6.05
N ILE A 482 32.49 1.64 -5.17
CA ILE A 482 31.76 2.91 -5.32
C ILE A 482 32.78 4.04 -5.54
N PHE A 483 32.54 4.80 -6.60
CA PHE A 483 33.36 5.94 -7.00
C PHE A 483 32.51 7.22 -7.04
N CYS A 484 33.12 8.35 -6.68
CA CYS A 484 32.50 9.65 -6.82
C CYS A 484 33.07 10.41 -8.00
N ALA A 485 32.22 10.79 -8.97
CA ALA A 485 32.59 11.66 -10.08
C ALA A 485 32.29 13.12 -9.70
N ASN A 486 33.33 13.97 -9.71
CA ASN A 486 33.21 15.39 -9.39
C ASN A 486 32.72 16.19 -10.59
N ILE A 487 31.40 16.39 -10.70
CA ILE A 487 30.78 17.12 -11.81
C ILE A 487 31.19 18.62 -11.90
N ARG A 488 31.62 19.22 -10.78
CA ARG A 488 32.15 20.61 -10.79
C ARG A 488 33.47 20.69 -11.54
N THR A 489 34.39 19.78 -11.27
CA THR A 489 35.67 19.68 -11.95
C THR A 489 35.49 19.33 -13.41
N GLU A 490 34.62 18.35 -13.72
CA GLU A 490 34.37 17.99 -15.12
C GLU A 490 33.71 19.09 -15.94
N LYS A 491 32.78 19.85 -15.36
CA LYS A 491 32.21 21.05 -16.00
C LYS A 491 33.29 22.11 -16.30
N LYS A 492 34.22 22.33 -15.36
CA LYS A 492 35.34 23.29 -15.54
C LYS A 492 36.26 22.81 -16.68
N ASN A 493 36.55 21.56 -16.77
CA ASN A 493 37.39 20.94 -17.78
C ASN A 493 36.66 20.70 -19.12
N LYS A 494 35.36 20.96 -19.20
CA LYS A 494 34.51 20.72 -20.38
C LYS A 494 34.49 19.23 -20.81
N SER A 495 34.68 18.29 -19.89
CA SER A 495 34.68 16.84 -20.13
C SER A 495 33.31 16.21 -19.95
N MET A 496 32.27 16.94 -19.52
CA MET A 496 30.92 16.45 -19.39
C MET A 496 30.27 16.11 -20.75
N HIS A 497 29.62 14.96 -20.83
CA HIS A 497 28.73 14.60 -21.94
C HIS A 497 27.29 14.90 -21.54
N SER A 498 26.86 16.16 -21.76
CA SER A 498 25.59 16.69 -21.29
C SER A 498 25.43 16.56 -19.76
N HIS A 499 24.62 15.62 -19.28
CA HIS A 499 24.38 15.35 -17.85
C HIS A 499 25.26 14.26 -17.27
N PHE A 500 26.09 13.64 -18.11
CA PHE A 500 26.93 12.49 -17.72
C PHE A 500 28.40 12.92 -17.60
N SER A 501 29.05 12.53 -16.52
CA SER A 501 30.49 12.67 -16.36
C SER A 501 31.22 11.74 -17.34
N SER A 502 32.45 12.12 -17.73
CA SER A 502 33.31 11.27 -18.55
C SER A 502 33.46 9.89 -17.90
N GLN A 503 33.74 9.85 -16.58
CA GLN A 503 33.88 8.63 -15.82
C GLN A 503 32.65 7.73 -15.91
N LEU A 504 31.43 8.31 -15.87
CA LEU A 504 30.19 7.52 -15.99
C LEU A 504 30.01 6.99 -17.41
N MET A 505 30.27 7.80 -18.44
CA MET A 505 30.15 7.35 -19.83
C MET A 505 31.15 6.26 -20.17
N ASP A 506 32.39 6.38 -19.68
CA ASP A 506 33.43 5.33 -19.85
C ASP A 506 32.96 4.02 -19.17
N GLY A 507 32.44 4.12 -17.94
CA GLY A 507 31.90 2.95 -17.22
C GLY A 507 30.70 2.32 -17.93
N ILE A 508 29.80 3.11 -18.55
CA ILE A 508 28.69 2.59 -19.35
C ILE A 508 29.23 1.81 -20.56
N ASN A 509 30.19 2.37 -21.29
CA ASN A 509 30.79 1.73 -22.45
C ASN A 509 31.54 0.44 -22.05
N GLU A 510 32.28 0.44 -20.94
CA GLU A 510 32.95 -0.74 -20.40
C GLU A 510 31.94 -1.87 -20.09
N ALA A 511 30.85 -1.56 -19.39
CA ALA A 511 29.83 -2.54 -19.05
C ALA A 511 29.13 -3.12 -20.29
N LEU A 512 28.71 -2.26 -21.23
CA LEU A 512 28.07 -2.69 -22.47
C LEU A 512 28.99 -3.56 -23.34
N ASN A 513 30.28 -3.20 -23.47
CA ASN A 513 31.25 -3.99 -24.19
C ASN A 513 31.51 -5.35 -23.55
N ALA A 514 31.37 -5.45 -22.24
CA ALA A 514 31.43 -6.70 -21.49
C ALA A 514 30.14 -7.55 -21.58
N GLY A 515 29.10 -7.08 -22.27
CA GLY A 515 27.79 -7.73 -22.34
C GLY A 515 27.00 -7.64 -21.03
N GLU A 516 27.32 -6.67 -20.19
CA GLU A 516 26.67 -6.40 -18.91
C GLU A 516 25.62 -5.30 -19.07
N GLN A 517 24.64 -5.30 -18.16
CA GLN A 517 23.56 -4.30 -18.13
C GLN A 517 23.92 -3.15 -17.20
N VAL A 518 23.27 -2.00 -17.43
CA VAL A 518 23.49 -0.78 -16.67
C VAL A 518 22.18 -0.31 -16.05
N ILE A 519 22.25 0.13 -14.79
CA ILE A 519 21.16 0.82 -14.11
C ILE A 519 21.57 2.28 -13.86
N LEU A 520 20.73 3.23 -14.30
CA LEU A 520 20.93 4.64 -14.02
C LEU A 520 19.81 5.14 -13.09
N PHE A 521 20.23 5.52 -11.92
CA PHE A 521 19.33 6.02 -10.89
C PHE A 521 19.25 7.53 -10.88
N GLN A 522 18.02 8.04 -11.03
CA GLN A 522 17.71 9.46 -10.89
C GLN A 522 16.62 9.65 -9.83
N ASN A 523 16.98 10.19 -8.67
CA ASN A 523 15.99 10.42 -7.62
C ASN A 523 15.19 11.69 -7.86
N ARG A 524 14.35 11.68 -8.88
CA ARG A 524 13.54 12.83 -9.19
C ARG A 524 12.05 12.51 -9.32
N ARG A 525 11.38 12.46 -8.19
CA ARG A 525 9.95 12.82 -8.13
C ARG A 525 9.91 14.35 -8.15
N GLY A 526 9.46 14.95 -9.25
CA GLY A 526 9.11 16.38 -9.28
C GLY A 526 10.07 17.34 -9.94
N TYR A 527 11.06 16.92 -10.73
CA TYR A 527 11.67 17.80 -11.71
C TYR A 527 11.23 17.42 -13.11
N THR A 528 10.05 17.77 -13.33
CA THR A 528 9.37 17.72 -14.59
C THR A 528 9.87 18.87 -15.45
N PRO A 529 10.01 18.68 -16.73
CA PRO A 529 10.46 19.72 -17.63
C PRO A 529 9.60 20.97 -17.44
N MET A 530 10.24 22.08 -17.06
CA MET A 530 9.59 23.38 -16.88
C MET A 530 10.04 24.31 -17.97
N TRP A 531 9.13 25.09 -18.50
CA TRP A 531 9.49 26.23 -19.32
C TRP A 531 10.14 27.31 -18.45
N SER A 532 11.31 27.82 -18.85
CA SER A 532 11.98 28.92 -18.19
C SER A 532 12.40 29.97 -19.24
N CYS A 533 12.19 31.22 -18.94
CA CYS A 533 12.64 32.32 -19.79
C CYS A 533 14.16 32.49 -19.70
N GLU A 534 14.84 32.51 -20.82
CA GLU A 534 16.29 32.71 -20.87
C GLU A 534 16.71 34.14 -20.47
N VAL A 535 15.79 35.10 -20.57
CA VAL A 535 16.05 36.53 -20.28
C VAL A 535 15.87 36.85 -18.80
N CYS A 536 14.78 36.40 -18.17
CA CYS A 536 14.43 36.78 -16.80
C CYS A 536 14.21 35.60 -15.84
N ALA A 537 14.48 34.35 -16.27
CA ALA A 537 14.31 33.13 -15.50
C ALA A 537 12.86 32.86 -15.01
N TRP A 538 11.86 33.56 -15.57
CA TRP A 538 10.46 33.33 -15.25
C TRP A 538 10.02 31.89 -15.64
N THR A 539 9.18 31.29 -14.81
CA THR A 539 8.59 29.98 -15.05
C THR A 539 7.07 30.04 -14.92
N PRO A 540 6.28 29.33 -15.75
CA PRO A 540 4.84 29.23 -15.58
C PRO A 540 4.49 28.65 -14.21
N ARG A 541 3.66 29.36 -13.43
CA ARG A 541 3.19 28.91 -12.12
C ARG A 541 1.73 28.48 -12.15
N CYS A 542 1.38 27.57 -11.27
CA CYS A 542 0.00 27.15 -11.10
C CYS A 542 -0.83 28.29 -10.48
N LYS A 543 -2.04 28.54 -11.00
CA LYS A 543 -2.94 29.55 -10.44
C LYS A 543 -3.45 29.21 -9.03
N ASN A 544 -3.49 27.94 -8.67
CA ASN A 544 -4.04 27.43 -7.40
C ASN A 544 -2.96 27.07 -6.38
N CYS A 545 -1.68 26.97 -6.80
CA CYS A 545 -0.57 26.51 -5.97
C CYS A 545 0.68 27.36 -6.26
N ASP A 546 1.52 27.58 -5.25
CA ASP A 546 2.77 28.33 -5.43
C ASP A 546 3.90 27.44 -5.97
N VAL A 547 3.61 26.67 -7.02
CA VAL A 547 4.57 25.77 -7.66
C VAL A 547 4.64 26.03 -9.15
N SER A 548 5.80 25.78 -9.74
CA SER A 548 5.94 25.79 -11.19
C SER A 548 5.16 24.66 -11.82
N MET A 549 4.59 24.90 -12.99
CA MET A 549 3.86 23.89 -13.75
C MET A 549 4.82 23.03 -14.56
N THR A 550 4.47 21.78 -14.68
CA THR A 550 5.17 20.75 -15.41
C THR A 550 4.72 20.70 -16.85
N TYR A 551 5.63 20.63 -17.80
CA TYR A 551 5.31 20.38 -19.20
C TYR A 551 5.28 18.87 -19.49
N HIS A 552 4.18 18.39 -20.03
CA HIS A 552 4.00 17.00 -20.51
C HIS A 552 4.05 16.98 -22.04
N LYS A 553 5.14 16.46 -22.61
CA LYS A 553 5.39 16.38 -24.05
C LYS A 553 4.29 15.59 -24.78
N HIS A 554 3.86 14.46 -24.21
CA HIS A 554 2.85 13.58 -24.79
C HIS A 554 1.47 14.24 -25.01
N THR A 555 1.06 15.10 -24.05
CA THR A 555 -0.22 15.80 -24.09
C THR A 555 -0.08 17.26 -24.51
N ASN A 556 1.13 17.71 -24.80
CA ASN A 556 1.47 19.10 -25.11
C ASN A 556 0.78 20.09 -24.15
N SER A 557 0.90 19.86 -22.84
CA SER A 557 0.20 20.63 -21.83
C SER A 557 1.06 20.89 -20.60
N LEU A 558 0.75 21.98 -19.87
CA LEU A 558 1.31 22.27 -18.56
C LEU A 558 0.36 21.74 -17.48
N LYS A 559 0.86 20.93 -16.54
CA LYS A 559 0.08 20.34 -15.47
C LYS A 559 0.68 20.60 -14.09
N CYS A 560 -0.16 20.92 -13.13
CA CYS A 560 0.22 21.00 -11.72
C CYS A 560 0.06 19.64 -11.04
N HIS A 561 1.13 19.04 -10.52
CA HIS A 561 1.08 17.75 -9.84
C HIS A 561 0.47 17.79 -8.42
N TYR A 562 0.21 19.00 -7.88
CA TYR A 562 -0.42 19.16 -6.57
C TYR A 562 -1.95 19.24 -6.62
N CYS A 563 -2.49 19.96 -7.63
CA CYS A 563 -3.94 20.15 -7.73
C CYS A 563 -4.55 19.61 -9.05
N GLY A 564 -3.74 19.03 -9.94
CA GLY A 564 -4.19 18.52 -11.22
C GLY A 564 -4.56 19.60 -12.27
N HIS A 565 -4.41 20.92 -11.96
CA HIS A 565 -4.72 21.98 -12.91
C HIS A 565 -3.91 21.83 -14.20
N ILE A 566 -4.58 21.90 -15.34
CA ILE A 566 -3.98 21.78 -16.67
C ILE A 566 -4.15 23.12 -17.41
N SER A 567 -3.12 23.56 -18.13
CA SER A 567 -3.17 24.71 -19.05
C SER A 567 -2.41 24.41 -20.34
N ALA A 568 -2.68 25.20 -21.36
CA ALA A 568 -1.91 25.16 -22.62
C ALA A 568 -0.45 25.59 -22.39
N PRO A 569 0.49 25.13 -23.23
CA PRO A 569 1.85 25.61 -23.22
C PRO A 569 1.90 27.13 -23.49
N VAL A 570 2.87 27.81 -22.90
CA VAL A 570 3.07 29.26 -23.09
C VAL A 570 3.97 29.50 -24.30
N GLY A 571 3.58 30.41 -25.20
CA GLY A 571 4.37 30.80 -26.36
C GLY A 571 5.34 31.97 -26.09
N SER A 572 5.13 32.71 -24.97
CA SER A 572 5.96 33.84 -24.55
C SER A 572 6.04 33.90 -23.02
N CYS A 573 7.07 34.58 -22.55
CA CYS A 573 7.28 34.80 -21.11
C CYS A 573 6.18 35.68 -20.51
N GLY A 574 5.49 35.20 -19.48
CA GLY A 574 4.46 35.97 -18.79
C GLY A 574 4.97 37.17 -17.98
N ALA A 575 6.29 37.29 -17.77
CA ALA A 575 6.91 38.41 -17.04
C ALA A 575 7.53 39.46 -17.94
N CYS A 576 8.34 39.08 -18.96
CA CYS A 576 9.06 40.04 -19.80
C CYS A 576 8.64 39.99 -21.28
N GLY A 577 7.67 39.19 -21.68
CA GLY A 577 7.16 39.08 -23.04
C GLY A 577 8.10 38.38 -24.05
N SER A 578 9.29 37.95 -23.63
CA SER A 578 10.27 37.30 -24.52
C SER A 578 9.78 35.93 -25.01
N ASN A 579 10.01 35.64 -26.28
CA ASN A 579 9.74 34.31 -26.87
C ASN A 579 10.88 33.31 -26.63
N ARG A 580 11.98 33.74 -25.98
CA ARG A 580 13.10 32.85 -25.64
C ARG A 580 12.76 32.03 -24.38
N LEU A 581 11.98 31.00 -24.59
CA LEU A 581 11.66 30.05 -23.57
C LEU A 581 12.43 28.76 -23.85
N LYS A 582 13.12 28.24 -22.84
CA LYS A 582 13.78 26.94 -22.88
C LYS A 582 13.20 26.00 -21.87
N MET A 583 13.27 24.72 -22.17
CA MET A 583 12.92 23.66 -21.26
C MET A 583 14.08 23.46 -20.28
N VAL A 584 13.85 23.71 -19.00
CA VAL A 584 14.83 23.55 -17.93
C VAL A 584 14.42 22.36 -17.07
N GLY A 585 15.40 21.58 -16.67
CA GLY A 585 15.19 20.38 -15.88
C GLY A 585 15.37 19.11 -16.71
N PHE A 586 15.82 18.05 -16.06
CA PHE A 586 15.94 16.74 -16.69
C PHE A 586 15.30 15.69 -15.81
N GLY A 587 14.27 15.05 -16.32
CA GLY A 587 13.70 13.83 -15.78
C GLY A 587 14.31 12.61 -16.47
N THR A 588 13.84 11.44 -16.09
CA THR A 588 14.21 10.17 -16.70
C THR A 588 14.01 10.14 -18.22
N GLU A 589 13.01 10.86 -18.74
CA GLU A 589 12.74 11.00 -20.16
C GLU A 589 13.89 11.67 -20.92
N LYS A 590 14.41 12.79 -20.39
CA LYS A 590 15.55 13.47 -21.01
C LYS A 590 16.82 12.65 -20.96
N ILE A 591 17.02 11.88 -19.88
CA ILE A 591 18.17 10.97 -19.74
C ILE A 591 18.09 9.87 -20.79
N GLU A 592 16.91 9.28 -21.02
CA GLU A 592 16.68 8.28 -22.07
C GLU A 592 16.94 8.87 -23.47
N ASP A 593 16.39 10.05 -23.76
CA ASP A 593 16.57 10.74 -25.03
C ASP A 593 18.07 11.04 -25.31
N GLU A 594 18.79 11.61 -24.33
CA GLU A 594 20.22 11.95 -24.47
C GLU A 594 21.11 10.72 -24.60
N LEU A 595 20.89 9.69 -23.80
CA LEU A 595 21.65 8.44 -23.93
C LEU A 595 21.43 7.77 -25.27
N SER A 596 20.21 7.84 -25.83
CA SER A 596 19.92 7.28 -27.17
C SER A 596 20.68 8.00 -28.28
N LEU A 597 21.03 9.30 -28.07
CA LEU A 597 21.90 10.03 -29.01
C LEU A 597 23.36 9.60 -28.89
N PHE A 598 23.87 9.34 -27.66
CA PHE A 598 25.25 8.93 -27.46
C PHE A 598 25.48 7.41 -27.75
N LEU A 599 24.42 6.59 -27.60
CA LEU A 599 24.48 5.13 -27.72
C LEU A 599 23.37 4.60 -28.65
N PRO A 600 23.43 4.89 -29.98
CA PRO A 600 22.33 4.64 -30.91
C PRO A 600 21.96 3.16 -31.09
N ASN A 601 22.89 2.22 -30.77
CA ASN A 601 22.67 0.78 -30.92
C ASN A 601 22.27 0.10 -29.60
N THR A 602 21.89 0.87 -28.57
CA THR A 602 21.63 0.37 -27.23
C THR A 602 20.14 0.49 -26.91
N VAL A 603 19.52 -0.57 -26.42
CA VAL A 603 18.12 -0.55 -25.98
C VAL A 603 18.06 0.04 -24.58
N ILE A 604 17.48 1.24 -24.49
CA ILE A 604 17.32 2.00 -23.25
C ILE A 604 15.83 2.08 -22.92
N LYS A 605 15.46 1.84 -21.66
CA LYS A 605 14.08 1.94 -21.18
C LYS A 605 13.99 2.65 -19.84
N ARG A 606 12.85 3.32 -19.63
CA ARG A 606 12.53 3.98 -18.35
C ARG A 606 11.68 3.11 -17.45
N LEU A 607 11.95 3.20 -16.15
CA LEU A 607 11.11 2.64 -15.09
C LEU A 607 10.74 3.72 -14.08
N ASP A 608 9.67 4.44 -14.36
CA ASP A 608 9.11 5.49 -13.52
C ASP A 608 7.57 5.41 -13.48
N LEU A 609 6.91 6.27 -12.70
CA LEU A 609 5.45 6.26 -12.55
C LEU A 609 4.71 6.58 -13.87
N ASP A 610 5.33 7.32 -14.78
CA ASP A 610 4.71 7.69 -16.06
C ASP A 610 4.79 6.55 -17.07
N SER A 611 5.93 5.86 -17.13
CA SER A 611 6.13 4.68 -17.99
C SER A 611 5.37 3.44 -17.51
N THR A 612 4.97 3.40 -16.22
CA THR A 612 4.32 2.24 -15.58
C THR A 612 2.85 2.48 -15.23
N ARG A 613 2.16 3.39 -15.91
CA ARG A 613 0.72 3.66 -15.66
C ARG A 613 -0.18 2.47 -15.95
N SER A 614 0.13 1.63 -16.92
CA SER A 614 -0.59 0.39 -17.16
C SER A 614 0.01 -0.73 -16.29
N LYS A 615 -0.83 -1.60 -15.76
CA LYS A 615 -0.43 -2.69 -14.86
C LYS A 615 0.64 -3.60 -15.49
N ASN A 616 0.48 -3.91 -16.76
CA ASN A 616 1.36 -4.84 -17.46
C ASN A 616 2.70 -4.20 -17.88
N ALA A 617 2.75 -2.85 -18.03
CA ALA A 617 3.97 -2.17 -18.48
C ALA A 617 5.14 -2.35 -17.49
N TYR A 618 4.86 -2.32 -16.18
CA TYR A 618 5.88 -2.56 -15.17
C TYR A 618 6.47 -3.98 -15.29
N GLU A 619 5.59 -4.98 -15.32
CA GLU A 619 5.98 -6.39 -15.40
C GLU A 619 6.74 -6.69 -16.70
N THR A 620 6.28 -6.12 -17.84
CA THR A 620 6.95 -6.27 -19.13
C THR A 620 8.36 -5.70 -19.12
N ILE A 621 8.56 -4.45 -18.61
CA ILE A 621 9.89 -3.82 -18.56
C ILE A 621 10.85 -4.63 -17.70
N ILE A 622 10.39 -5.15 -16.54
CA ILE A 622 11.22 -5.97 -15.65
C ILE A 622 11.59 -7.30 -16.34
N HIS A 623 10.64 -7.98 -16.92
CA HIS A 623 10.85 -9.24 -17.65
C HIS A 623 11.83 -9.05 -18.84
N ASP A 624 11.68 -7.98 -19.64
CA ASP A 624 12.55 -7.68 -20.76
C ASP A 624 13.98 -7.36 -20.28
N PHE A 625 14.12 -6.68 -19.12
CA PHE A 625 15.42 -6.41 -18.53
C PHE A 625 16.08 -7.70 -17.99
N GLU A 626 15.34 -8.58 -17.32
CA GLU A 626 15.81 -9.89 -16.87
C GLU A 626 16.29 -10.77 -18.04
N ASN A 627 15.55 -10.75 -19.14
CA ASN A 627 15.89 -11.47 -20.36
C ASN A 627 16.95 -10.79 -21.24
N ARG A 628 17.60 -9.71 -20.74
CA ARG A 628 18.66 -8.97 -21.42
C ARG A 628 18.26 -8.31 -22.75
N GLN A 629 16.96 -8.10 -22.95
CA GLN A 629 16.45 -7.35 -24.11
C GLN A 629 16.62 -5.83 -23.92
N ILE A 630 16.74 -5.38 -22.68
CA ILE A 630 17.05 -4.00 -22.32
C ILE A 630 18.48 -3.94 -21.78
N HIS A 631 19.31 -3.07 -22.34
CA HIS A 631 20.71 -2.91 -21.96
C HIS A 631 20.89 -1.88 -20.83
N ILE A 632 20.15 -0.76 -20.89
CA ILE A 632 20.20 0.30 -19.88
C ILE A 632 18.81 0.56 -19.33
N LEU A 633 18.65 0.47 -18.01
CA LEU A 633 17.43 0.79 -17.31
C LEU A 633 17.60 2.13 -16.56
N VAL A 634 16.85 3.15 -16.98
CA VAL A 634 16.84 4.46 -16.33
C VAL A 634 15.63 4.56 -15.41
N GLY A 635 15.81 4.88 -14.12
CA GLY A 635 14.63 4.96 -13.28
C GLY A 635 14.80 5.67 -11.95
N THR A 636 13.69 5.73 -11.23
CA THR A 636 13.58 6.36 -9.92
C THR A 636 13.66 5.31 -8.80
N GLN A 637 13.14 5.61 -7.62
CA GLN A 637 13.09 4.67 -6.50
C GLN A 637 12.44 3.30 -6.82
N MET A 638 11.74 3.18 -7.95
CA MET A 638 11.16 1.90 -8.37
C MET A 638 12.22 0.84 -8.72
N ILE A 639 13.41 1.25 -9.17
CA ILE A 639 14.53 0.33 -9.50
C ILE A 639 15.22 -0.18 -8.24
N THR A 640 15.11 0.55 -7.14
CA THR A 640 15.91 0.26 -5.93
C THR A 640 15.37 -0.89 -5.10
N LYS A 641 14.12 -1.32 -5.31
CA LYS A 641 13.37 -2.16 -4.38
C LYS A 641 12.84 -3.44 -5.03
N GLY A 642 12.97 -4.54 -4.32
CA GLY A 642 12.31 -5.81 -4.63
C GLY A 642 12.71 -6.47 -5.95
N LEU A 643 13.72 -5.96 -6.66
CA LEU A 643 14.19 -6.49 -7.93
C LEU A 643 15.54 -7.15 -7.76
N ASP A 644 15.72 -8.28 -8.38
CA ASP A 644 16.95 -9.06 -8.34
C ASP A 644 17.45 -9.32 -9.76
N PHE A 645 18.51 -8.62 -10.18
CA PHE A 645 19.07 -8.73 -11.52
C PHE A 645 20.47 -9.35 -11.50
N ASP A 646 20.69 -10.36 -12.30
CA ASP A 646 21.92 -11.15 -12.30
C ASP A 646 23.07 -10.54 -13.11
N ASN A 647 22.78 -9.64 -14.06
CA ASN A 647 23.75 -9.20 -15.07
C ASN A 647 24.08 -7.69 -15.02
N VAL A 648 23.84 -7.02 -13.89
CA VAL A 648 24.13 -5.59 -13.75
C VAL A 648 25.58 -5.37 -13.36
N GLY A 649 26.40 -4.90 -14.30
CA GLY A 649 27.82 -4.56 -14.09
C GLY A 649 28.03 -3.16 -13.52
N LEU A 650 27.22 -2.19 -13.96
CA LEU A 650 27.34 -0.79 -13.56
C LEU A 650 26.03 -0.21 -13.03
N VAL A 651 26.15 0.54 -11.94
CA VAL A 651 25.09 1.41 -11.44
C VAL A 651 25.57 2.86 -11.43
N GLY A 652 24.81 3.77 -12.05
CA GLY A 652 25.08 5.22 -12.05
C GLY A 652 24.07 5.97 -11.20
N ILE A 653 24.51 6.78 -10.25
CA ILE A 653 23.67 7.72 -9.48
C ILE A 653 23.91 9.12 -10.03
N LEU A 654 22.91 9.69 -10.72
CA LEU A 654 23.10 10.88 -11.55
C LEU A 654 23.15 12.19 -10.79
N ASP A 655 22.54 12.28 -9.60
CA ASP A 655 22.47 13.54 -8.82
C ASP A 655 22.35 13.24 -7.31
N ALA A 656 23.49 13.02 -6.67
CA ALA A 656 23.54 12.81 -5.22
C ALA A 656 23.25 14.10 -4.44
N ASP A 657 23.60 15.26 -5.00
CA ASP A 657 23.44 16.56 -4.33
C ASP A 657 21.98 16.85 -3.99
N MET A 658 21.05 16.43 -4.84
CA MET A 658 19.61 16.59 -4.58
C MET A 658 19.10 15.74 -3.42
N LEU A 659 19.76 14.62 -3.13
CA LEU A 659 19.42 13.79 -1.98
C LEU A 659 19.91 14.43 -0.69
N LEU A 660 21.16 14.92 -0.72
CA LEU A 660 21.89 15.44 0.42
C LEU A 660 21.42 16.84 0.85
N ASN A 661 21.02 17.71 -0.10
CA ASN A 661 20.66 19.11 0.16
C ASN A 661 19.17 19.34 0.42
N ARG A 662 18.42 18.33 0.86
CA ARG A 662 17.03 18.52 1.28
C ARG A 662 16.98 19.24 2.64
N PRO A 663 16.06 20.20 2.83
CA PRO A 663 15.90 20.88 4.10
C PRO A 663 15.08 20.01 5.09
N ASP A 664 15.63 18.88 5.45
CA ASP A 664 15.01 17.87 6.32
C ASP A 664 16.12 17.22 7.15
N TYR A 665 15.90 17.07 8.45
CA TYR A 665 16.89 16.47 9.35
C TYR A 665 17.23 15.02 9.01
N ARG A 666 16.35 14.31 8.26
CA ARG A 666 16.59 12.95 7.79
C ARG A 666 17.26 12.90 6.41
N ALA A 667 17.68 14.03 5.84
CA ALA A 667 18.20 14.07 4.48
C ALA A 667 19.42 13.15 4.29
N PHE A 668 20.34 13.18 5.24
CA PHE A 668 21.55 12.35 5.20
C PHE A 668 21.23 10.86 5.40
N GLU A 669 20.36 10.54 6.36
CA GLU A 669 19.89 9.17 6.58
C GLU A 669 19.26 8.58 5.31
N ARG A 670 18.31 9.30 4.71
CA ARG A 670 17.63 8.86 3.48
C ARG A 670 18.57 8.77 2.29
N ALA A 671 19.52 9.70 2.17
CA ALA A 671 20.52 9.67 1.12
C ALA A 671 21.44 8.44 1.24
N PHE A 672 21.95 8.18 2.46
CA PHE A 672 22.76 7.02 2.76
C PHE A 672 22.01 5.72 2.42
N GLN A 673 20.81 5.54 2.99
CA GLN A 673 19.97 4.36 2.79
C GLN A 673 19.73 4.10 1.30
N LEU A 674 19.33 5.13 0.56
CA LEU A 674 18.99 5.00 -0.84
C LEU A 674 20.21 4.70 -1.71
N MET A 675 21.33 5.39 -1.48
CA MET A 675 22.57 5.15 -2.25
C MET A 675 23.13 3.75 -2.00
N VAL A 676 23.12 3.26 -0.77
CA VAL A 676 23.55 1.88 -0.43
C VAL A 676 22.62 0.84 -1.05
N GLN A 677 21.29 1.07 -1.03
CA GLN A 677 20.35 0.15 -1.68
C GLN A 677 20.55 0.07 -3.19
N VAL A 678 20.71 1.24 -3.84
CA VAL A 678 20.97 1.31 -5.29
C VAL A 678 22.29 0.65 -5.63
N ALA A 679 23.35 0.94 -4.86
CA ALA A 679 24.67 0.32 -5.02
C ALA A 679 24.60 -1.21 -4.91
N GLY A 680 23.79 -1.71 -3.99
CA GLY A 680 23.59 -3.15 -3.81
C GLY A 680 22.99 -3.89 -5.02
N ARG A 681 22.55 -3.19 -6.06
CA ARG A 681 22.08 -3.78 -7.33
C ARG A 681 23.24 -4.12 -8.28
N ALA A 682 24.42 -3.52 -8.09
CA ALA A 682 25.60 -3.85 -8.88
C ALA A 682 26.32 -5.10 -8.38
N GLY A 683 26.81 -5.91 -9.30
CA GLY A 683 27.67 -7.06 -9.04
C GLY A 683 26.96 -8.28 -8.45
N ARG A 684 26.81 -9.31 -9.28
CA ARG A 684 26.34 -10.66 -8.89
C ARG A 684 27.03 -11.71 -9.75
N LYS A 685 26.97 -12.99 -9.34
CA LYS A 685 27.55 -14.13 -10.09
C LYS A 685 29.02 -13.93 -10.50
N ASN A 686 29.92 -13.83 -9.52
CA ASN A 686 31.39 -13.87 -9.67
C ASN A 686 32.06 -12.61 -10.23
N LYS A 687 31.39 -11.48 -10.39
CA LYS A 687 32.01 -10.21 -10.76
C LYS A 687 31.72 -9.10 -9.75
N LYS A 688 32.76 -8.34 -9.42
CA LYS A 688 32.63 -7.14 -8.59
C LYS A 688 31.94 -6.05 -9.38
N GLY A 689 30.74 -5.57 -8.91
CA GLY A 689 30.01 -4.49 -9.55
C GLY A 689 30.70 -3.13 -9.36
N LYS A 690 30.44 -2.20 -10.26
CA LYS A 690 30.92 -0.81 -10.21
C LYS A 690 29.76 0.14 -9.98
N VAL A 691 29.95 1.12 -9.10
CA VAL A 691 28.97 2.18 -8.85
C VAL A 691 29.61 3.53 -9.04
N ILE A 692 28.97 4.44 -9.80
CA ILE A 692 29.48 5.78 -10.02
C ILE A 692 28.44 6.79 -9.53
N ILE A 693 28.82 7.59 -8.53
CA ILE A 693 27.99 8.63 -7.93
C ILE A 693 28.44 9.99 -8.48
N GLN A 694 27.58 10.67 -9.19
CA GLN A 694 27.82 12.05 -9.64
C GLN A 694 27.45 13.07 -8.55
N THR A 695 28.39 13.93 -8.19
CA THR A 695 28.19 14.95 -7.16
C THR A 695 29.05 16.20 -7.42
N SER A 696 28.57 17.36 -6.98
CA SER A 696 29.37 18.60 -6.97
C SER A 696 30.28 18.72 -5.76
N ASN A 697 30.05 17.90 -4.73
CA ASN A 697 30.81 17.90 -3.48
C ASN A 697 31.21 16.49 -3.06
N PRO A 698 32.27 15.90 -3.66
CA PRO A 698 32.71 14.54 -3.35
C PRO A 698 33.23 14.37 -1.93
N ASP A 699 33.65 15.46 -1.26
CA ASP A 699 34.19 15.45 0.10
C ASP A 699 33.08 15.44 1.19
N GLN A 700 31.81 15.36 0.79
CA GLN A 700 30.70 15.25 1.73
C GLN A 700 30.83 13.96 2.57
N TRP A 701 30.89 14.10 3.88
CA TRP A 701 31.17 13.00 4.81
C TRP A 701 30.28 11.75 4.61
N VAL A 702 28.99 11.97 4.27
CA VAL A 702 28.05 10.86 3.99
C VAL A 702 28.51 10.00 2.82
N LEU A 703 29.07 10.64 1.75
CA LEU A 703 29.54 9.91 0.58
C LEU A 703 30.73 8.99 0.93
N GLY A 704 31.63 9.45 1.82
CA GLY A 704 32.72 8.60 2.33
C GLY A 704 32.17 7.33 2.99
N ARG A 705 31.14 7.47 3.85
CA ARG A 705 30.50 6.32 4.49
C ARG A 705 29.76 5.40 3.51
N VAL A 706 29.16 5.98 2.47
CA VAL A 706 28.54 5.18 1.39
C VAL A 706 29.58 4.38 0.62
N MET A 707 30.73 4.97 0.27
CA MET A 707 31.80 4.31 -0.47
C MET A 707 32.41 3.14 0.33
N GLU A 708 32.51 3.29 1.64
CA GLU A 708 33.02 2.28 2.56
C GLU A 708 31.97 1.26 3.01
N HIS A 709 30.69 1.42 2.61
CA HIS A 709 29.54 0.66 3.14
C HIS A 709 29.45 0.69 4.66
N ASP A 710 29.92 1.78 5.30
CA ASP A 710 30.05 1.92 6.74
C ASP A 710 28.80 2.54 7.37
N PHE A 711 27.81 1.68 7.67
CA PHE A 711 26.61 2.10 8.39
C PHE A 711 26.93 2.52 9.85
N LYS A 712 27.87 1.83 10.52
CA LYS A 712 28.18 2.13 11.94
C LYS A 712 28.79 3.50 12.09
N GLY A 713 29.79 3.86 11.27
CA GLY A 713 30.38 5.19 11.28
C GLY A 713 29.42 6.28 10.80
N PHE A 714 28.48 5.96 9.88
CA PHE A 714 27.39 6.86 9.53
C PHE A 714 26.50 7.13 10.75
N TYR A 715 26.06 6.07 11.47
CA TYR A 715 25.23 6.16 12.67
C TYR A 715 25.89 6.99 13.75
N GLU A 716 27.18 6.74 14.06
CA GLU A 716 27.92 7.47 15.09
C GLU A 716 27.98 8.97 14.84
N THR A 717 28.10 9.38 13.59
CA THR A 717 28.12 10.81 13.22
C THR A 717 26.71 11.42 13.30
N GLU A 718 25.72 10.76 12.67
CA GLU A 718 24.36 11.25 12.60
C GLU A 718 23.68 11.33 13.97
N ILE A 719 23.91 10.37 14.87
CA ILE A 719 23.28 10.34 16.19
C ILE A 719 23.72 11.50 17.09
N GLN A 720 24.95 11.99 16.92
CA GLN A 720 25.45 13.14 17.67
C GLN A 720 24.76 14.44 17.21
N GLU A 721 24.61 14.63 15.90
CA GLU A 721 23.88 15.77 15.35
C GLU A 721 22.41 15.77 15.82
N ARG A 722 21.77 14.61 15.82
CA ARG A 722 20.39 14.50 16.30
C ARG A 722 20.23 14.86 17.76
N LYS A 723 21.19 14.50 18.60
CA LYS A 723 21.21 14.89 19.99
C LYS A 723 21.38 16.39 20.17
N LEU A 724 22.32 16.98 19.41
CA LEU A 724 22.62 18.42 19.46
C LEU A 724 21.42 19.30 19.04
N PHE A 725 20.68 18.87 18.01
CA PHE A 725 19.58 19.64 17.44
C PHE A 725 18.18 19.19 17.92
N PHE A 726 18.12 18.37 18.96
CA PHE A 726 16.86 17.93 19.55
C PHE A 726 15.95 17.18 18.57
N TYR A 727 16.49 16.17 17.88
CA TYR A 727 15.79 15.31 16.93
C TYR A 727 15.59 13.88 17.46
N PRO A 728 14.67 13.09 16.85
CA PRO A 728 14.56 11.66 17.14
C PRO A 728 15.91 10.93 16.93
N PRO A 729 16.26 9.95 17.78
CA PRO A 729 15.47 9.25 18.78
C PRO A 729 15.45 9.88 20.18
N TYR A 730 16.11 11.01 20.41
CA TYR A 730 16.17 11.67 21.72
C TYR A 730 14.94 12.52 22.02
N TYR A 731 14.30 13.03 20.98
CA TYR A 731 13.08 13.82 21.06
C TYR A 731 11.99 13.23 20.18
N LYS A 732 10.74 13.43 20.58
CA LYS A 732 9.56 13.16 19.76
C LYS A 732 9.12 14.46 19.10
N MET A 733 8.61 14.36 17.92
CA MET A 733 8.16 15.51 17.14
C MET A 733 6.68 15.41 16.84
N ILE A 734 5.97 16.54 17.00
CA ILE A 734 4.58 16.68 16.59
C ILE A 734 4.49 17.89 15.68
N HIS A 735 3.99 17.70 14.46
CA HIS A 735 3.74 18.78 13.52
C HIS A 735 2.27 19.13 13.49
N LEU A 736 1.96 20.41 13.63
CA LEU A 736 0.64 20.98 13.49
C LEU A 736 0.64 21.83 12.22
N THR A 737 -0.20 21.47 11.25
CA THR A 737 -0.31 22.17 9.98
C THR A 737 -1.66 22.85 9.88
N LEU A 738 -1.66 24.20 9.82
CA LEU A 738 -2.84 25.00 9.61
C LEU A 738 -2.97 25.37 8.13
N ARG A 739 -4.23 25.37 7.65
CA ARG A 739 -4.57 25.73 6.26
C ARG A 739 -5.77 26.68 6.27
N ASN A 740 -5.69 27.77 5.49
CA ASN A 740 -6.79 28.70 5.25
C ASN A 740 -6.69 29.25 3.82
N THR A 741 -7.81 29.62 3.22
CA THR A 741 -7.84 30.27 1.91
C THR A 741 -7.44 31.75 1.97
N ASP A 742 -7.51 32.37 3.15
CA ASP A 742 -7.08 33.72 3.43
C ASP A 742 -5.77 33.71 4.23
N GLU A 743 -4.72 34.32 3.66
CA GLU A 743 -3.40 34.35 4.27
C GLU A 743 -3.35 35.16 5.58
N ARG A 744 -4.11 36.26 5.65
CA ARG A 744 -4.16 37.11 6.87
C ARG A 744 -4.80 36.34 8.03
N LYS A 745 -5.94 35.67 7.76
CA LYS A 745 -6.61 34.81 8.75
C LYS A 745 -5.73 33.66 9.17
N LEU A 746 -5.00 33.04 8.22
CA LEU A 746 -4.05 31.97 8.55
C LEU A 746 -2.93 32.46 9.47
N ASN A 747 -2.36 33.62 9.20
CA ASN A 747 -1.28 34.18 10.01
C ASN A 747 -1.76 34.47 11.45
N ALA A 748 -2.93 35.08 11.60
CA ALA A 748 -3.53 35.35 12.90
C ALA A 748 -3.84 34.05 13.67
N ALA A 749 -4.49 33.09 13.01
CA ALA A 749 -4.83 31.79 13.59
C ALA A 749 -3.57 30.99 14.00
N ALA A 750 -2.54 30.96 13.15
CA ALA A 750 -1.30 30.26 13.44
C ALA A 750 -0.54 30.90 14.62
N GLN A 751 -0.53 32.23 14.71
CA GLN A 751 0.08 32.93 15.83
C GLN A 751 -0.70 32.66 17.12
N ASN A 752 -2.03 32.75 17.11
CA ASN A 752 -2.90 32.46 18.25
C ASN A 752 -2.67 31.05 18.81
N LEU A 753 -2.66 30.02 17.93
CA LEU A 753 -2.38 28.66 18.37
C LEU A 753 -0.97 28.50 18.94
N THR A 754 0.03 29.12 18.28
CA THR A 754 1.42 29.10 18.76
C THR A 754 1.57 29.70 20.14
N ASP A 755 0.93 30.82 20.40
CA ASP A 755 0.99 31.51 21.70
C ASP A 755 0.34 30.66 22.80
N LYS A 756 -0.82 30.04 22.54
CA LYS A 756 -1.44 29.07 23.46
C LYS A 756 -0.51 27.89 23.76
N LEU A 757 0.11 27.30 22.74
CA LEU A 757 1.04 26.19 22.92
C LEU A 757 2.29 26.60 23.69
N ARG A 758 2.82 27.80 23.47
CA ARG A 758 4.00 28.33 24.20
C ARG A 758 3.75 28.56 25.68
N LEU A 759 2.51 28.84 26.09
CA LEU A 759 2.17 28.91 27.52
C LEU A 759 2.48 27.59 28.24
N VAL A 760 2.32 26.46 27.57
CA VAL A 760 2.52 25.13 28.16
C VAL A 760 3.92 24.58 27.82
N PHE A 761 4.32 24.67 26.57
CA PHE A 761 5.51 23.99 26.03
C PHE A 761 6.72 24.91 25.89
N LYS A 762 6.56 26.23 26.08
CA LYS A 762 7.65 27.24 26.05
C LYS A 762 8.47 27.16 24.75
N GLU A 763 9.80 27.01 24.88
CA GLU A 763 10.78 26.97 23.78
C GLU A 763 10.72 25.68 22.95
N ARG A 764 9.99 24.67 23.39
CA ARG A 764 9.76 23.44 22.61
C ARG A 764 8.88 23.66 21.38
N VAL A 765 8.24 24.84 21.28
CA VAL A 765 7.38 25.23 20.16
C VAL A 765 8.16 26.07 19.16
N VAL A 766 8.36 25.52 17.97
CA VAL A 766 9.06 26.17 16.83
C VAL A 766 8.03 26.58 15.77
N GLY A 767 8.17 27.77 15.24
CA GLY A 767 7.23 28.36 14.26
C GLY A 767 6.34 29.44 14.91
N PRO A 768 5.25 29.91 14.25
CA PRO A 768 4.67 29.36 13.00
C PRO A 768 5.44 29.78 11.75
N GLU A 769 5.76 28.85 10.87
CA GLU A 769 6.53 29.08 9.65
C GLU A 769 5.78 28.66 8.39
N PHE A 770 6.11 29.27 7.24
CA PHE A 770 5.65 28.77 5.96
C PHE A 770 6.52 27.58 5.52
N PRO A 771 5.91 26.47 5.03
CA PRO A 771 6.68 25.43 4.37
C PRO A 771 7.26 25.92 3.03
N LEU A 772 8.12 25.11 2.41
CA LEU A 772 8.71 25.41 1.10
C LEU A 772 7.65 25.77 0.05
N ILE A 773 6.49 25.14 0.10
CA ILE A 773 5.34 25.44 -0.74
C ILE A 773 4.28 26.11 0.13
N LYS A 774 4.22 27.40 0.02
CA LYS A 774 3.35 28.26 0.82
C LYS A 774 1.85 28.03 0.58
N ARG A 775 1.45 27.65 -0.66
CA ARG A 775 0.05 27.48 -1.06
C ARG A 775 -0.16 26.25 -1.94
N ILE A 776 -1.14 25.44 -1.58
CA ILE A 776 -1.58 24.24 -2.33
C ILE A 776 -3.11 24.24 -2.43
N GLN A 777 -3.67 24.03 -3.63
CA GLN A 777 -5.12 23.96 -3.88
C GLN A 777 -5.88 25.16 -3.30
N ASN A 778 -5.36 26.37 -3.49
CA ASN A 778 -5.86 27.64 -2.95
C ASN A 778 -5.80 27.79 -1.41
N PHE A 779 -5.25 26.81 -0.68
CA PHE A 779 -5.00 26.95 0.75
C PHE A 779 -3.56 27.42 1.01
N PHE A 780 -3.40 28.49 1.75
CA PHE A 780 -2.16 28.87 2.38
C PHE A 780 -1.89 27.93 3.56
N ILE A 781 -0.62 27.65 3.82
CA ILE A 781 -0.19 26.64 4.80
C ILE A 781 0.81 27.26 5.78
N LYS A 782 0.62 27.01 7.07
CA LYS A 782 1.60 27.27 8.12
C LYS A 782 1.84 26.05 8.98
N GLU A 783 3.07 25.89 9.44
CA GLU A 783 3.51 24.77 10.26
C GLU A 783 4.00 25.26 11.63
N ILE A 784 3.61 24.52 12.65
CA ILE A 784 4.09 24.64 14.02
C ILE A 784 4.68 23.29 14.40
N LYS A 785 5.88 23.26 14.96
CA LYS A 785 6.59 22.04 15.35
C LYS A 785 6.76 22.04 16.87
N ILE A 786 6.45 20.93 17.51
CA ILE A 786 6.64 20.74 18.94
C ILE A 786 7.67 19.63 19.12
N LYS A 787 8.76 19.89 19.83
CA LYS A 787 9.82 18.94 20.19
C LYS A 787 9.69 18.57 21.65
N ILE A 788 9.50 17.27 21.93
CA ILE A 788 9.25 16.77 23.30
C ILE A 788 10.34 15.76 23.65
N GLU A 789 10.89 15.85 24.81
CA GLU A 789 11.89 14.92 25.35
C GLU A 789 11.33 13.48 25.37
N LYS A 790 12.18 12.49 25.04
CA LYS A 790 11.79 11.07 24.95
C LYS A 790 11.12 10.56 26.23
N ASP A 791 11.58 11.04 27.40
CA ASP A 791 11.12 10.57 28.70
C ASP A 791 9.84 11.27 29.20
N ALA A 792 9.36 12.27 28.48
CA ALA A 792 8.10 12.93 28.81
C ALA A 792 6.90 11.99 28.58
N SER A 793 5.90 12.11 29.46
CA SER A 793 4.68 11.31 29.36
C SER A 793 3.89 11.68 28.10
N ASP A 794 3.89 10.79 27.07
CA ASP A 794 3.15 10.95 25.82
C ASP A 794 1.70 11.34 26.04
N ARG A 795 1.04 10.65 26.96
CA ARG A 795 -0.37 10.87 27.25
C ARG A 795 -0.61 12.30 27.73
N LYS A 796 0.15 12.77 28.74
CA LYS A 796 -0.02 14.12 29.29
C LYS A 796 0.30 15.20 28.26
N VAL A 797 1.32 14.99 27.43
CA VAL A 797 1.69 15.93 26.35
C VAL A 797 0.54 16.06 25.35
N LYS A 798 0.00 14.94 24.88
CA LYS A 798 -1.07 14.94 23.88
C LYS A 798 -2.39 15.48 24.43
N GLU A 799 -2.72 15.17 25.69
CA GLU A 799 -3.87 15.76 26.40
C GLU A 799 -3.73 17.29 26.47
N LYS A 800 -2.54 17.82 26.77
CA LYS A 800 -2.29 19.27 26.81
C LYS A 800 -2.33 19.92 25.41
N ILE A 801 -1.82 19.25 24.39
CA ILE A 801 -1.94 19.73 23.00
C ILE A 801 -3.42 19.78 22.60
N GLN A 802 -4.20 18.74 22.91
CA GLN A 802 -5.63 18.72 22.62
C GLN A 802 -6.39 19.83 23.35
N GLU A 803 -6.10 20.07 24.63
CA GLU A 803 -6.68 21.18 25.38
C GLU A 803 -6.41 22.54 24.71
N MET A 804 -5.19 22.79 24.24
CA MET A 804 -4.85 24.02 23.53
C MET A 804 -5.56 24.13 22.17
N ILE A 805 -5.75 23.03 21.48
CA ILE A 805 -6.52 22.97 20.23
C ILE A 805 -8.00 23.25 20.49
N ASP A 806 -8.57 22.73 21.56
CA ASP A 806 -9.97 22.95 21.93
C ASP A 806 -10.20 24.44 22.29
N LEU A 807 -9.28 25.04 23.07
CA LEU A 807 -9.28 26.47 23.35
C LEU A 807 -9.12 27.33 22.11
N PHE A 808 -8.31 26.90 21.15
CA PHE A 808 -8.15 27.56 19.87
C PHE A 808 -9.45 27.57 19.05
N TYR A 809 -10.15 26.44 18.95
CA TYR A 809 -11.41 26.34 18.21
C TYR A 809 -12.63 26.89 18.96
N ALA A 810 -12.54 27.16 20.26
CA ALA A 810 -13.57 27.88 21.00
C ALA A 810 -13.72 29.32 20.50
N GLU A 811 -12.67 29.92 19.94
CA GLU A 811 -12.70 31.24 19.34
C GLU A 811 -13.32 31.19 17.92
N ALA A 812 -14.31 32.02 17.66
CA ALA A 812 -15.10 31.99 16.41
C ALA A 812 -14.23 32.24 15.15
N ASP A 813 -13.24 33.12 15.25
CA ASP A 813 -12.36 33.51 14.12
C ASP A 813 -11.49 32.36 13.63
N ASN A 814 -11.17 31.39 14.50
CA ASN A 814 -10.31 30.28 14.20
C ASN A 814 -11.02 29.10 13.51
N LYS A 815 -12.39 29.05 13.59
CA LYS A 815 -13.20 27.96 13.02
C LYS A 815 -13.05 27.77 11.50
N SER A 816 -12.65 28.83 10.78
CA SER A 816 -12.41 28.78 9.34
C SER A 816 -11.07 28.12 8.96
N SER A 817 -10.15 27.95 9.91
CA SER A 817 -8.83 27.35 9.70
C SER A 817 -8.89 25.83 9.92
N ARG A 818 -8.32 25.06 9.00
CA ARG A 818 -8.23 23.60 9.10
C ARG A 818 -6.90 23.22 9.73
N LEU A 819 -6.94 22.46 10.81
CA LEU A 819 -5.77 21.92 11.48
C LEU A 819 -5.59 20.44 11.14
N SER A 820 -4.38 20.03 10.89
CA SER A 820 -3.98 18.62 10.82
C SER A 820 -2.77 18.36 11.71
N ILE A 821 -2.79 17.22 12.38
CA ILE A 821 -1.76 16.80 13.32
C ILE A 821 -0.98 15.64 12.72
N ASP A 822 0.35 15.69 12.85
CA ASP A 822 1.24 14.61 12.45
C ASP A 822 2.22 14.32 13.59
N VAL A 823 2.04 13.16 14.23
CA VAL A 823 2.91 12.67 15.31
C VAL A 823 4.00 11.80 14.66
N ASP A 824 5.24 12.01 15.05
CA ASP A 824 6.43 11.41 14.45
C ASP A 824 6.44 11.61 12.92
N PRO A 825 6.56 12.87 12.46
CA PRO A 825 6.57 13.20 11.03
C PRO A 825 7.78 12.58 10.34
N TYR A 826 7.58 12.25 9.07
CA TYR A 826 8.58 11.57 8.26
C TYR A 826 9.12 12.46 7.16
#